data_b2563b44f63970c5c354a88d967b34d8
#
_entry.id   b2563b44f63970c5c354a88d967b34d8
#
_cell.length_a   1.000
_cell.length_b   1.000
_cell.length_c   1.000
_cell.angle_alpha   90.00
_cell.angle_beta   90.00
_cell.angle_gamma   90.00
#
_symmetry.space_group_name_H-M   'P 1'
#
loop_
_entity.id
_entity.type
_entity.pdbx_description
1 polymer ?
#
loop_
_entity_poly.entity_id
_entity_poly.type
_entity_poly.pdbx_seq_one_letter_code
_entity_poly.pdbx_strand_id
1 'polypeptide(L)'
;MKDQLIVKGARQHNLKNIDISLPRDQFIVLTGLSGSGKSSLAFDTIYAEGQRRYVESLSAYARQFLGQMDKPDVDYIEGLSPAISIDQKTTSRNPRSTVGTVTEIYDYLRLLFARVGHAHCPECGKPITQQTIQQMTDDVMNFPEGTKILVLAPMIQGKKGEHKSVFDQLRKEGFVRARVDGAVRTLDEDIILEKNKKHSIDIVVDRLVVKEGIESRLADSMETASKWAEGIVVIQEVDGPEHMYSQHFACSDCHISLPKIEPRMFSFNSPFGACPACLGIGSTMEVDEERVIPDGSITFADGCVQALSSNPNAWFMRQVEGLLKANGYSLDSTYDELPKALQKKVMYGTTDKVAFTYENMRGEVKEFFTEYEGILPMVKRRHSEASTDSMREEFEKFMSIKPCTTCHGARLKPEVLAITVGDKNINEVTQLTIKEALDFFGKLQLTEREQVIGAQILKEINARLGFLNNVGLDYLTMNRSAGTLSGGEAQRIRLATQIGSGLVGVLYILDEPSIGLHQRDNDRLIDTLKGLRDLGNTLLVVEHDEDTMRAADYLVDIGPGAGEHGGQIIASGTVDEVMKVKDSITGQYLSGRKFIALPEERRKPGKNCIEIRGAKENNLQNVNVKFPIGLFNVVTGVSGSGKSTLINEILYKGLANQLYRSNHKVGAHKEIRGLEHIDKIINIDQSPIGRTPRSNPATYTGVFDAIRELYSQTPEAKMRGYKQGRFSFNVKGGRCEACRGDGIIKIEMHFLPDVYVPCEVCKGARYNRETLEVKYKGKSIADVLDMTVDDAVEFFSAIPKIHRKMVTLQEVGLGYIRLGQAATTLSGGEAQRVKLATELARRSTGKTLYILDEPTTGLHAEDIRKLLDVLQKLVDGGDTVVVIEHNLDVIKMADHIIDLGPEGGNRGGTIVATGTPEEIVKVKESYTGKFLGPVLEQTKKFMKAAKNKK
;
A
#
# COMPACT_ATOMS: atom_id res chain seq x y z
N MET A 1 8.10 -32.11 -26.89
CA MET A 1 8.75 -31.24 -25.88
C MET A 1 9.25 -32.16 -24.77
N LYS A 2 10.38 -31.84 -24.13
CA LYS A 2 10.85 -32.64 -22.99
C LYS A 2 9.86 -32.49 -21.83
N ASP A 3 9.48 -33.60 -21.20
CA ASP A 3 8.48 -33.62 -20.13
C ASP A 3 9.05 -33.17 -18.77
N GLN A 4 10.28 -32.68 -18.72
CA GLN A 4 10.98 -32.30 -17.51
C GLN A 4 11.77 -31.00 -17.67
N LEU A 5 11.82 -30.21 -16.59
CA LEU A 5 12.75 -29.11 -16.37
C LEU A 5 13.99 -29.68 -15.65
N ILE A 6 15.14 -29.68 -16.32
CA ILE A 6 16.38 -30.24 -15.78
C ILE A 6 17.34 -29.10 -15.42
N VAL A 7 17.75 -29.04 -14.17
CA VAL A 7 18.76 -28.11 -13.66
C VAL A 7 20.01 -28.91 -13.28
N LYS A 8 21.16 -28.47 -13.77
CA LYS A 8 22.45 -29.13 -13.51
C LYS A 8 23.47 -28.12 -12.99
N GLY A 9 24.14 -28.50 -11.90
CA GLY A 9 25.23 -27.75 -11.34
C GLY A 9 24.84 -26.37 -10.76
N ALA A 10 23.68 -26.24 -10.11
CA ALA A 10 23.28 -24.98 -9.50
C ALA A 10 24.09 -24.68 -8.23
N ARG A 11 24.80 -23.52 -8.23
CA ARG A 11 25.73 -23.08 -7.17
C ARG A 11 25.43 -21.66 -6.67
N GLN A 12 24.30 -21.09 -7.07
CA GLN A 12 23.92 -19.74 -6.70
C GLN A 12 23.77 -19.61 -5.18
N HIS A 13 24.39 -18.60 -4.57
CA HIS A 13 24.40 -18.32 -3.14
C HIS A 13 24.90 -19.52 -2.30
N ASN A 14 24.00 -20.17 -1.53
CA ASN A 14 24.35 -21.31 -0.67
C ASN A 14 24.08 -22.69 -1.29
N LEU A 15 23.68 -22.74 -2.57
CA LEU A 15 23.42 -24.02 -3.25
C LEU A 15 24.72 -24.81 -3.48
N LYS A 16 24.70 -26.09 -3.15
CA LYS A 16 25.88 -27.00 -3.19
C LYS A 16 25.87 -27.88 -4.44
N ASN A 17 26.03 -27.25 -5.62
CA ASN A 17 26.11 -27.95 -6.90
C ASN A 17 24.91 -28.88 -7.13
N ILE A 18 23.70 -28.30 -7.04
CA ILE A 18 22.44 -29.05 -7.11
C ILE A 18 22.19 -29.55 -8.53
N ASP A 19 21.85 -30.85 -8.64
CA ASP A 19 21.25 -31.46 -9.81
C ASP A 19 19.82 -31.87 -9.50
N ILE A 20 18.84 -31.38 -10.28
CA ILE A 20 17.45 -31.75 -10.09
C ILE A 20 16.68 -31.82 -11.40
N SER A 21 15.76 -32.78 -11.50
CA SER A 21 14.79 -32.90 -12.59
C SER A 21 13.38 -32.71 -12.04
N LEU A 22 12.69 -31.69 -12.52
CA LEU A 22 11.35 -31.32 -12.08
C LEU A 22 10.34 -31.66 -13.20
N PRO A 23 9.21 -32.32 -12.89
CA PRO A 23 8.19 -32.61 -13.89
C PRO A 23 7.54 -31.30 -14.38
N ARG A 24 7.14 -31.26 -15.66
CA ARG A 24 6.41 -30.13 -16.23
C ARG A 24 4.91 -30.33 -16.09
N ASP A 25 4.16 -29.24 -16.23
CA ASP A 25 2.70 -29.21 -16.18
C ASP A 25 2.13 -29.78 -14.86
N GLN A 26 2.88 -29.55 -13.77
CA GLN A 26 2.56 -29.99 -12.41
C GLN A 26 2.68 -28.85 -11.41
N PHE A 27 2.02 -29.04 -10.27
CA PHE A 27 2.12 -28.18 -9.12
C PHE A 27 3.28 -28.68 -8.22
N ILE A 28 4.42 -28.00 -8.28
CA ILE A 28 5.66 -28.32 -7.59
C ILE A 28 5.85 -27.38 -6.41
N VAL A 29 6.08 -27.91 -5.22
CA VAL A 29 6.39 -27.12 -4.03
C VAL A 29 7.83 -27.32 -3.60
N LEU A 30 8.57 -26.22 -3.44
CA LEU A 30 9.88 -26.17 -2.81
C LEU A 30 9.73 -25.81 -1.33
N THR A 31 10.20 -26.68 -0.44
CA THR A 31 10.09 -26.50 1.01
C THR A 31 11.44 -26.71 1.69
N GLY A 32 11.49 -26.50 3.01
CA GLY A 32 12.69 -26.63 3.84
C GLY A 32 12.86 -25.48 4.80
N LEU A 33 13.85 -25.48 5.66
CA LEU A 33 14.11 -24.47 6.67
C LEU A 33 14.30 -23.06 6.05
N SER A 34 14.02 -22.01 6.84
CA SER A 34 14.36 -20.65 6.42
C SER A 34 15.86 -20.52 6.15
N GLY A 35 16.25 -19.91 4.99
CA GLY A 35 17.65 -19.82 4.58
C GLY A 35 18.27 -21.11 4.02
N SER A 36 17.49 -22.16 3.73
CA SER A 36 18.00 -23.41 3.16
C SER A 36 18.37 -23.35 1.68
N GLY A 37 18.01 -22.27 0.95
CA GLY A 37 18.33 -22.12 -0.49
C GLY A 37 17.13 -22.24 -1.43
N LYS A 38 15.90 -22.32 -0.93
CA LYS A 38 14.67 -22.42 -1.75
C LYS A 38 14.55 -21.31 -2.78
N SER A 39 14.61 -20.07 -2.31
CA SER A 39 14.49 -18.87 -3.15
C SER A 39 15.69 -18.75 -4.09
N SER A 40 16.89 -19.16 -3.66
CA SER A 40 18.08 -19.20 -4.52
C SER A 40 17.90 -20.16 -5.71
N LEU A 41 17.27 -21.31 -5.53
CA LEU A 41 16.95 -22.24 -6.60
C LEU A 41 15.81 -21.71 -7.50
N ALA A 42 14.70 -21.26 -6.90
CA ALA A 42 13.50 -20.84 -7.64
C ALA A 42 13.72 -19.53 -8.40
N PHE A 43 14.15 -18.47 -7.70
CA PHE A 43 14.22 -17.11 -8.24
C PHE A 43 15.61 -16.78 -8.80
N ASP A 44 16.67 -16.99 -8.02
CA ASP A 44 18.02 -16.55 -8.41
C ASP A 44 18.68 -17.50 -9.43
N THR A 45 18.13 -18.70 -9.62
CA THR A 45 18.62 -19.68 -10.61
C THR A 45 17.63 -19.91 -11.74
N ILE A 46 16.46 -20.53 -11.47
CA ILE A 46 15.51 -20.95 -12.52
C ILE A 46 14.85 -19.75 -13.19
N TYR A 47 14.28 -18.82 -12.40
CA TYR A 47 13.65 -17.62 -12.93
C TYR A 47 14.66 -16.71 -13.62
N ALA A 48 15.78 -16.44 -12.97
CA ALA A 48 16.83 -15.57 -13.51
C ALA A 48 17.33 -16.04 -14.89
N GLU A 49 17.57 -17.34 -15.06
CA GLU A 49 17.96 -17.92 -16.35
C GLU A 49 16.82 -17.86 -17.39
N GLY A 50 15.57 -18.09 -16.98
CA GLY A 50 14.41 -17.94 -17.84
C GLY A 50 14.24 -16.51 -18.37
N GLN A 51 14.34 -15.55 -17.48
CA GLN A 51 14.28 -14.13 -17.80
C GLN A 51 15.46 -13.69 -18.69
N ARG A 52 16.67 -14.15 -18.39
CA ARG A 52 17.86 -13.87 -19.18
C ARG A 52 17.69 -14.34 -20.63
N ARG A 53 17.24 -15.59 -20.84
CA ARG A 53 16.99 -16.15 -22.18
C ARG A 53 15.90 -15.40 -22.92
N TYR A 54 14.83 -15.01 -22.20
CA TYR A 54 13.76 -14.21 -22.79
C TYR A 54 14.30 -12.85 -23.26
N VAL A 55 15.05 -12.14 -22.44
CA VAL A 55 15.65 -10.83 -22.78
C VAL A 55 16.65 -10.98 -23.95
N GLU A 56 17.46 -12.04 -23.98
CA GLU A 56 18.38 -12.33 -25.08
C GLU A 56 17.65 -12.59 -26.41
N SER A 57 16.44 -13.11 -26.39
CA SER A 57 15.62 -13.35 -27.59
C SER A 57 15.05 -12.08 -28.21
N LEU A 58 15.04 -10.95 -27.45
CA LEU A 58 14.51 -9.68 -27.91
C LEU A 58 15.48 -8.94 -28.85
N SER A 59 14.95 -7.92 -29.55
CA SER A 59 15.78 -7.07 -30.42
C SER A 59 16.89 -6.35 -29.64
N ALA A 60 17.98 -6.00 -30.31
CA ALA A 60 19.08 -5.25 -29.69
C ALA A 60 18.63 -3.93 -29.08
N TYR A 61 17.64 -3.26 -29.67
CA TYR A 61 17.02 -2.05 -29.14
C TYR A 61 16.30 -2.31 -27.81
N ALA A 62 15.45 -3.34 -27.73
CA ALA A 62 14.75 -3.71 -26.50
C ALA A 62 15.71 -4.12 -25.36
N ARG A 63 16.82 -4.82 -25.70
CA ARG A 63 17.88 -5.19 -24.74
C ARG A 63 18.57 -3.98 -24.11
N GLN A 64 18.75 -2.87 -24.85
CA GLN A 64 19.32 -1.64 -24.29
C GLN A 64 18.47 -1.05 -23.16
N PHE A 65 17.15 -1.20 -23.23
CA PHE A 65 16.22 -0.69 -22.20
C PHE A 65 16.08 -1.65 -21.01
N LEU A 66 16.18 -2.95 -21.23
CA LEU A 66 15.96 -3.96 -20.18
C LEU A 66 17.25 -4.29 -19.38
N GLY A 67 18.40 -3.81 -19.85
CA GLY A 67 19.67 -4.09 -19.23
C GLY A 67 20.19 -5.50 -19.52
N GLN A 68 21.47 -5.74 -19.26
CA GLN A 68 22.09 -7.05 -19.35
C GLN A 68 21.91 -7.75 -18.00
N MET A 69 21.27 -8.90 -17.99
CA MET A 69 21.12 -9.72 -16.79
C MET A 69 22.34 -10.63 -16.61
N ASP A 70 22.86 -10.69 -15.38
CA ASP A 70 23.93 -11.60 -15.05
C ASP A 70 23.49 -13.07 -15.21
N LYS A 71 24.36 -13.90 -15.73
CA LYS A 71 24.11 -15.33 -15.83
C LYS A 71 24.18 -15.92 -14.41
N PRO A 72 23.14 -16.65 -13.96
CA PRO A 72 23.21 -17.35 -12.67
C PRO A 72 24.32 -18.42 -12.69
N ASP A 73 24.86 -18.71 -11.52
CA ASP A 73 25.88 -19.76 -11.35
C ASP A 73 25.27 -21.17 -11.46
N VAL A 74 25.11 -21.61 -12.68
CA VAL A 74 24.53 -22.90 -13.05
C VAL A 74 25.19 -23.42 -14.33
N ASP A 75 25.42 -24.71 -14.40
CA ASP A 75 26.04 -25.30 -15.59
C ASP A 75 25.09 -25.19 -16.79
N TYR A 76 23.88 -25.72 -16.68
CA TYR A 76 22.82 -25.55 -17.67
C TYR A 76 21.43 -25.83 -17.09
N ILE A 77 20.41 -25.23 -17.74
CA ILE A 77 18.99 -25.54 -17.50
C ILE A 77 18.34 -25.91 -18.82
N GLU A 78 17.66 -27.06 -18.85
CA GLU A 78 16.96 -27.59 -20.02
C GLU A 78 15.47 -27.72 -19.76
N GLY A 79 14.63 -27.61 -20.81
CA GLY A 79 13.18 -27.69 -20.68
C GLY A 79 12.49 -26.45 -20.09
N LEU A 80 13.18 -25.29 -20.05
CA LEU A 80 12.68 -24.07 -19.49
C LEU A 80 11.60 -23.45 -20.38
N SER A 81 10.42 -23.20 -19.82
CA SER A 81 9.34 -22.41 -20.44
C SER A 81 9.53 -20.91 -20.14
N PRO A 82 8.80 -20.00 -20.85
CA PRO A 82 8.72 -18.61 -20.42
C PRO A 82 8.33 -18.55 -18.95
N ALA A 83 9.12 -17.82 -18.14
CA ALA A 83 8.96 -17.80 -16.69
C ALA A 83 8.33 -16.46 -16.22
N ILE A 84 7.35 -16.56 -15.35
CA ILE A 84 6.70 -15.43 -14.68
C ILE A 84 6.90 -15.57 -13.19
N SER A 85 7.45 -14.52 -12.57
CA SER A 85 7.64 -14.44 -11.11
C SER A 85 6.53 -13.63 -10.46
N ILE A 86 6.00 -14.14 -9.34
CA ILE A 86 5.03 -13.47 -8.47
C ILE A 86 5.64 -13.44 -7.07
N ASP A 87 6.47 -12.42 -6.84
CA ASP A 87 7.16 -12.19 -5.57
C ASP A 87 6.39 -11.27 -4.62
N GLN A 88 6.86 -11.18 -3.39
CA GLN A 88 6.24 -10.41 -2.31
C GLN A 88 6.67 -8.92 -2.28
N LYS A 89 7.73 -8.56 -3.00
CA LYS A 89 8.58 -7.41 -2.69
C LYS A 89 8.10 -6.02 -3.06
N THR A 90 6.97 -5.77 -3.74
CA THR A 90 6.65 -4.39 -4.13
C THR A 90 5.18 -4.05 -4.07
N THR A 91 4.78 -3.36 -2.99
CA THR A 91 3.60 -2.48 -3.05
C THR A 91 3.99 -1.20 -3.81
N SER A 92 3.21 -0.85 -4.83
CA SER A 92 3.41 0.42 -5.55
C SER A 92 3.21 1.60 -4.58
N ARG A 93 4.20 2.47 -4.47
CA ARG A 93 4.10 3.72 -3.68
C ARG A 93 3.40 4.84 -4.44
N ASN A 94 2.97 4.61 -5.66
CA ASN A 94 2.29 5.62 -6.46
C ASN A 94 0.87 5.85 -5.90
N PRO A 95 0.52 7.06 -5.44
CA PRO A 95 -0.79 7.35 -4.84
C PRO A 95 -1.94 7.24 -5.85
N ARG A 96 -1.64 7.20 -7.15
CA ARG A 96 -2.63 7.02 -8.21
C ARG A 96 -2.93 5.56 -8.52
N SER A 97 -2.09 4.62 -8.07
CA SER A 97 -2.34 3.18 -8.26
C SER A 97 -3.43 2.70 -7.31
N THR A 98 -4.45 2.06 -7.86
CA THR A 98 -5.56 1.43 -7.12
C THR A 98 -5.69 -0.04 -7.50
N VAL A 99 -6.44 -0.82 -6.71
CA VAL A 99 -6.76 -2.21 -7.05
C VAL A 99 -7.33 -2.28 -8.47
N GLY A 100 -8.31 -1.44 -8.81
CA GLY A 100 -8.92 -1.41 -10.14
C GLY A 100 -7.96 -1.10 -11.29
N THR A 101 -6.95 -0.23 -11.07
CA THR A 101 -5.95 0.09 -12.12
C THR A 101 -4.88 -0.99 -12.26
N VAL A 102 -4.46 -1.62 -11.16
CA VAL A 102 -3.45 -2.69 -11.19
C VAL A 102 -4.01 -3.97 -11.83
N THR A 103 -5.32 -4.22 -11.66
CA THR A 103 -6.03 -5.37 -12.25
C THR A 103 -6.57 -5.09 -13.66
N GLU A 104 -6.34 -3.91 -14.20
CA GLU A 104 -6.88 -3.42 -15.49
C GLU A 104 -8.42 -3.33 -15.54
N ILE A 105 -9.12 -3.70 -14.46
CA ILE A 105 -10.59 -3.61 -14.41
C ILE A 105 -11.06 -2.19 -14.69
N TYR A 106 -10.33 -1.20 -14.16
CA TYR A 106 -10.66 0.21 -14.35
C TYR A 106 -10.63 0.64 -15.83
N ASP A 107 -9.76 0.06 -16.66
CA ASP A 107 -9.68 0.36 -18.08
C ASP A 107 -10.92 -0.17 -18.83
N TYR A 108 -11.39 -1.34 -18.46
CA TYR A 108 -12.66 -1.88 -18.97
C TYR A 108 -13.87 -1.08 -18.46
N LEU A 109 -13.87 -0.62 -17.20
CA LEU A 109 -14.92 0.28 -16.70
C LEU A 109 -14.98 1.58 -17.47
N ARG A 110 -13.84 2.22 -17.74
CA ARG A 110 -13.78 3.43 -18.56
C ARG A 110 -14.38 3.21 -19.95
N LEU A 111 -14.10 2.07 -20.56
CA LEU A 111 -14.66 1.70 -21.86
C LEU A 111 -16.17 1.46 -21.76
N LEU A 112 -16.63 0.73 -20.74
CA LEU A 112 -18.06 0.47 -20.49
C LEU A 112 -18.83 1.78 -20.33
N PHE A 113 -18.39 2.65 -19.41
CA PHE A 113 -19.06 3.94 -19.15
C PHE A 113 -19.05 4.88 -20.37
N ALA A 114 -18.00 4.82 -21.19
CA ALA A 114 -17.95 5.62 -22.41
C ALA A 114 -18.87 5.12 -23.54
N ARG A 115 -19.28 3.83 -23.52
CA ARG A 115 -20.05 3.20 -24.59
C ARG A 115 -21.52 2.98 -24.27
N VAL A 116 -21.83 2.65 -23.02
CA VAL A 116 -23.22 2.39 -22.57
C VAL A 116 -23.66 3.31 -21.42
N GLY A 117 -22.85 4.31 -21.06
CA GLY A 117 -23.17 5.25 -19.99
C GLY A 117 -24.25 6.26 -20.39
N HIS A 118 -25.16 6.52 -19.47
CA HIS A 118 -26.21 7.53 -19.57
C HIS A 118 -25.76 8.83 -18.91
N ALA A 119 -25.75 9.92 -19.69
CA ALA A 119 -25.34 11.22 -19.20
C ALA A 119 -26.47 11.94 -18.47
N HIS A 120 -26.16 12.55 -17.34
CA HIS A 120 -27.07 13.39 -16.56
C HIS A 120 -26.46 14.78 -16.36
N CYS A 121 -27.28 15.75 -16.10
CA CYS A 121 -26.80 17.08 -15.76
C CYS A 121 -26.13 17.06 -14.35
N PRO A 122 -24.89 17.53 -14.21
CA PRO A 122 -24.21 17.55 -12.91
C PRO A 122 -24.87 18.47 -11.88
N GLU A 123 -25.70 19.43 -12.28
CA GLU A 123 -26.40 20.35 -11.38
C GLU A 123 -27.82 19.89 -11.05
N CYS A 124 -28.66 19.60 -12.06
CA CYS A 124 -30.08 19.30 -11.84
C CYS A 124 -30.39 17.79 -11.89
N GLY A 125 -29.44 16.92 -12.28
CA GLY A 125 -29.61 15.48 -12.33
C GLY A 125 -30.50 14.96 -13.48
N LYS A 126 -31.05 15.81 -14.35
CA LYS A 126 -31.89 15.38 -15.47
C LYS A 126 -31.06 14.63 -16.49
N PRO A 127 -31.62 13.59 -17.15
CA PRO A 127 -30.93 12.88 -18.23
C PRO A 127 -30.67 13.82 -19.41
N ILE A 128 -29.50 13.71 -20.00
CA ILE A 128 -29.07 14.50 -21.15
C ILE A 128 -28.82 13.57 -22.32
N THR A 129 -29.41 13.84 -23.46
CA THR A 129 -29.23 13.06 -24.69
C THR A 129 -28.64 13.93 -25.81
N GLN A 130 -27.92 13.27 -26.71
CA GLN A 130 -27.56 13.89 -27.98
C GLN A 130 -28.75 13.84 -28.93
N GLN A 131 -29.01 14.95 -29.63
CA GLN A 131 -30.05 15.02 -30.65
C GLN A 131 -29.41 15.05 -32.01
N THR A 132 -29.94 14.29 -32.95
CA THR A 132 -29.58 14.41 -34.38
C THR A 132 -30.34 15.61 -34.95
N ILE A 133 -29.81 16.20 -36.04
CA ILE A 133 -30.52 17.28 -36.78
C ILE A 133 -31.93 16.86 -37.13
N GLN A 134 -32.14 15.60 -37.53
CA GLN A 134 -33.47 15.07 -37.83
C GLN A 134 -34.41 15.15 -36.63
N GLN A 135 -33.94 14.65 -35.46
CA GLN A 135 -34.75 14.71 -34.24
C GLN A 135 -35.06 16.14 -33.81
N MET A 136 -34.08 17.04 -33.89
CA MET A 136 -34.31 18.47 -33.61
C MET A 136 -35.34 19.06 -34.58
N THR A 137 -35.28 18.72 -35.86
CA THR A 137 -36.24 19.16 -36.88
C THR A 137 -37.64 18.62 -36.56
N ASP A 138 -37.75 17.30 -36.26
CA ASP A 138 -39.02 16.66 -35.89
C ASP A 138 -39.65 17.31 -34.66
N ASP A 139 -38.86 17.64 -33.64
CA ASP A 139 -39.31 18.32 -32.41
C ASP A 139 -39.86 19.72 -32.74
N VAL A 140 -39.16 20.50 -33.58
CA VAL A 140 -39.63 21.83 -33.98
C VAL A 140 -40.87 21.77 -34.86
N MET A 141 -41.00 20.75 -35.67
CA MET A 141 -42.18 20.52 -36.50
C MET A 141 -43.44 20.18 -35.68
N ASN A 142 -43.26 19.74 -34.42
CA ASN A 142 -44.37 19.52 -33.47
C ASN A 142 -44.92 20.83 -32.84
N PHE A 143 -44.29 21.99 -33.15
CA PHE A 143 -44.83 23.27 -32.66
C PHE A 143 -46.13 23.61 -33.42
N PRO A 144 -47.01 24.40 -32.82
CA PRO A 144 -48.26 24.81 -33.48
C PRO A 144 -48.05 25.39 -34.90
N GLU A 145 -48.85 24.99 -35.84
CA GLU A 145 -48.78 25.48 -37.21
C GLU A 145 -48.98 27.01 -37.22
N GLY A 146 -48.14 27.74 -37.97
CA GLY A 146 -48.12 29.18 -37.98
C GLY A 146 -47.16 29.84 -37.00
N THR A 147 -46.50 29.06 -36.11
CA THR A 147 -45.52 29.62 -35.17
C THR A 147 -44.32 30.20 -35.95
N LYS A 148 -43.98 31.47 -35.66
CA LYS A 148 -42.83 32.13 -36.21
C LYS A 148 -41.59 31.83 -35.36
N ILE A 149 -40.53 31.30 -35.98
CA ILE A 149 -39.31 30.90 -35.29
C ILE A 149 -38.09 31.58 -35.89
N LEU A 150 -37.07 31.80 -35.04
CA LEU A 150 -35.71 32.17 -35.41
C LEU A 150 -34.79 30.97 -35.16
N VAL A 151 -34.03 30.62 -36.17
CA VAL A 151 -32.92 29.62 -36.01
C VAL A 151 -31.66 30.38 -35.67
N LEU A 152 -31.11 30.14 -34.48
CA LEU A 152 -30.01 30.92 -33.94
C LEU A 152 -28.81 30.02 -33.68
N ALA A 153 -27.60 30.54 -33.92
CA ALA A 153 -26.33 29.92 -33.57
C ALA A 153 -25.61 30.75 -32.49
N PRO A 154 -25.51 30.30 -31.25
CA PRO A 154 -24.86 31.04 -30.16
C PRO A 154 -23.34 31.06 -30.33
N MET A 155 -22.76 32.24 -30.58
CA MET A 155 -21.33 32.46 -30.79
C MET A 155 -20.61 32.91 -29.53
N ILE A 156 -21.21 33.83 -28.80
CA ILE A 156 -20.69 34.41 -27.57
C ILE A 156 -21.78 34.35 -26.52
N GLN A 157 -21.48 33.78 -25.36
CA GLN A 157 -22.40 33.70 -24.24
C GLN A 157 -21.77 34.31 -22.99
N GLY A 158 -22.31 35.47 -22.54
CA GLY A 158 -21.96 36.12 -21.28
C GLY A 158 -20.46 36.51 -21.14
N LYS A 159 -19.74 36.77 -22.23
CA LYS A 159 -18.31 37.16 -22.21
C LYS A 159 -18.16 38.69 -22.33
N LYS A 160 -17.18 39.24 -21.58
CA LYS A 160 -16.81 40.66 -21.70
C LYS A 160 -15.99 40.91 -22.95
N GLY A 161 -16.21 42.03 -23.61
CA GLY A 161 -15.46 42.44 -24.81
C GLY A 161 -16.28 43.19 -25.83
N GLU A 162 -15.64 43.88 -26.74
CA GLU A 162 -16.28 44.59 -27.88
C GLU A 162 -16.65 43.65 -29.04
N HIS A 163 -16.06 42.45 -29.11
CA HIS A 163 -16.31 41.36 -30.06
C HIS A 163 -16.33 41.77 -31.53
N LYS A 164 -15.62 42.86 -31.95
CA LYS A 164 -15.59 43.39 -33.33
C LYS A 164 -15.19 42.32 -34.37
N SER A 165 -14.19 41.51 -34.05
CA SER A 165 -13.72 40.41 -34.92
C SER A 165 -14.80 39.38 -35.24
N VAL A 166 -15.74 39.15 -34.32
CA VAL A 166 -16.88 38.23 -34.55
C VAL A 166 -17.82 38.83 -35.56
N PHE A 167 -18.20 40.11 -35.41
CA PHE A 167 -19.09 40.80 -36.39
C PHE A 167 -18.44 40.89 -37.76
N ASP A 168 -17.14 41.18 -37.88
CA ASP A 168 -16.40 41.23 -39.14
C ASP A 168 -16.36 39.86 -39.83
N GLN A 169 -16.21 38.79 -39.07
CA GLN A 169 -16.28 37.42 -39.58
C GLN A 169 -17.66 37.09 -40.12
N LEU A 170 -18.73 37.42 -39.38
CA LEU A 170 -20.11 37.17 -39.78
C LEU A 170 -20.49 37.92 -41.06
N ARG A 171 -20.03 39.16 -41.21
CA ARG A 171 -20.22 39.97 -42.47
C ARG A 171 -19.52 39.29 -43.65
N LYS A 172 -18.29 38.83 -43.47
CA LYS A 172 -17.53 38.15 -44.56
C LYS A 172 -18.20 36.86 -45.04
N GLU A 173 -18.85 36.14 -44.14
CA GLU A 173 -19.54 34.88 -44.43
C GLU A 173 -20.98 35.08 -44.92
N GLY A 174 -21.42 36.36 -45.07
CA GLY A 174 -22.69 36.70 -45.69
C GLY A 174 -23.91 36.67 -44.77
N PHE A 175 -23.73 36.60 -43.46
CA PHE A 175 -24.86 36.73 -42.53
C PHE A 175 -25.33 38.19 -42.48
N VAL A 176 -26.66 38.37 -42.41
CA VAL A 176 -27.30 39.69 -42.46
C VAL A 176 -27.68 40.21 -41.06
N ARG A 177 -27.92 39.30 -40.12
CA ARG A 177 -28.44 39.66 -38.79
C ARG A 177 -27.79 38.86 -37.66
N ALA A 178 -27.62 39.50 -36.51
CA ALA A 178 -27.23 38.88 -35.28
C ALA A 178 -28.19 39.31 -34.15
N ARG A 179 -28.44 38.41 -33.20
CA ARG A 179 -29.10 38.76 -31.97
C ARG A 179 -28.03 39.12 -30.92
N VAL A 180 -28.07 40.35 -30.44
CA VAL A 180 -27.10 40.88 -29.48
C VAL A 180 -27.86 41.27 -28.18
N ASP A 181 -27.50 40.65 -27.05
CA ASP A 181 -28.14 40.86 -25.79
C ASP A 181 -29.69 40.77 -25.85
N GLY A 182 -30.20 39.80 -26.62
CA GLY A 182 -31.60 39.50 -26.79
C GLY A 182 -32.29 40.33 -27.93
N ALA A 183 -31.64 41.37 -28.48
CA ALA A 183 -32.19 42.19 -29.53
C ALA A 183 -31.62 41.83 -30.89
N VAL A 184 -32.46 41.58 -31.90
CA VAL A 184 -32.04 41.32 -33.28
C VAL A 184 -31.59 42.61 -33.93
N ARG A 185 -30.34 42.67 -34.44
CA ARG A 185 -29.70 43.81 -35.10
C ARG A 185 -29.21 43.41 -36.48
N THR A 186 -29.16 44.39 -37.38
CA THR A 186 -28.61 44.20 -38.73
C THR A 186 -27.09 44.34 -38.67
N LEU A 187 -26.36 43.44 -39.30
CA LEU A 187 -24.89 43.49 -39.35
C LEU A 187 -24.33 44.60 -40.23
N ASP A 188 -25.14 45.22 -41.07
CA ASP A 188 -24.75 46.40 -41.84
C ASP A 188 -24.56 47.66 -40.98
N GLU A 189 -25.12 47.67 -39.78
CA GLU A 189 -24.96 48.75 -38.79
C GLU A 189 -23.69 48.53 -37.97
N ASP A 190 -23.06 49.65 -37.53
CA ASP A 190 -21.95 49.58 -36.60
C ASP A 190 -22.43 49.20 -35.21
N ILE A 191 -22.26 47.93 -34.81
CA ILE A 191 -22.64 47.43 -33.50
C ILE A 191 -21.49 47.71 -32.54
N ILE A 192 -21.67 48.72 -31.65
CA ILE A 192 -20.69 49.09 -30.63
C ILE A 192 -21.09 48.46 -29.29
N LEU A 193 -20.24 47.63 -28.72
CA LEU A 193 -20.45 46.99 -27.42
C LEU A 193 -19.51 47.53 -26.37
N GLU A 194 -19.98 47.56 -25.11
CA GLU A 194 -19.18 48.05 -23.97
C GLU A 194 -18.16 47.01 -23.53
N LYS A 195 -16.86 47.32 -23.60
CA LYS A 195 -15.76 46.41 -23.30
C LYS A 195 -15.84 45.72 -21.93
N ASN A 196 -16.42 46.35 -20.91
CA ASN A 196 -16.45 45.88 -19.54
C ASN A 196 -17.77 45.18 -19.16
N LYS A 197 -18.78 45.16 -20.04
CA LYS A 197 -20.02 44.41 -19.87
C LYS A 197 -19.93 43.01 -20.47
N LYS A 198 -20.74 42.12 -19.94
CA LYS A 198 -20.95 40.79 -20.52
C LYS A 198 -21.96 40.90 -21.63
N HIS A 199 -21.65 40.33 -22.79
CA HIS A 199 -22.50 40.31 -23.97
C HIS A 199 -22.76 38.87 -24.42
N SER A 200 -23.93 38.65 -25.01
CA SER A 200 -24.33 37.43 -25.71
C SER A 200 -24.61 37.77 -27.16
N ILE A 201 -24.03 37.00 -28.07
CA ILE A 201 -24.14 37.23 -29.55
C ILE A 201 -24.50 35.89 -30.18
N ASP A 202 -25.66 35.88 -30.88
CA ASP A 202 -26.12 34.73 -31.63
C ASP A 202 -26.28 35.14 -33.12
N ILE A 203 -25.91 34.24 -34.02
CA ILE A 203 -26.17 34.42 -35.45
C ILE A 203 -27.66 34.11 -35.70
N VAL A 204 -28.37 34.97 -36.40
CA VAL A 204 -29.69 34.65 -36.95
C VAL A 204 -29.50 33.96 -38.31
N VAL A 205 -29.56 32.60 -38.28
CA VAL A 205 -29.33 31.79 -39.49
C VAL A 205 -30.52 31.86 -40.42
N ASP A 206 -31.73 31.65 -39.88
CA ASP A 206 -32.97 31.75 -40.70
C ASP A 206 -34.15 32.25 -39.86
N ARG A 207 -35.18 32.65 -40.54
CA ARG A 207 -36.50 33.03 -40.02
C ARG A 207 -37.57 32.23 -40.72
N LEU A 208 -38.24 31.37 -39.99
CA LEU A 208 -39.18 30.43 -40.56
C LEU A 208 -40.56 30.54 -39.92
N VAL A 209 -41.56 30.04 -40.59
CA VAL A 209 -42.89 29.83 -40.04
C VAL A 209 -43.17 28.33 -40.10
N VAL A 210 -43.50 27.74 -39.00
CA VAL A 210 -43.79 26.31 -38.93
C VAL A 210 -45.03 26.01 -39.74
N LYS A 211 -44.88 25.21 -40.80
CA LYS A 211 -45.95 24.72 -41.70
C LYS A 211 -45.47 23.47 -42.40
N GLU A 212 -46.40 22.71 -42.92
CA GLU A 212 -46.09 21.49 -43.70
C GLU A 212 -45.18 21.84 -44.91
N GLY A 213 -44.11 21.09 -45.12
CA GLY A 213 -43.15 21.18 -46.21
C GLY A 213 -41.95 22.09 -45.99
N ILE A 214 -41.68 22.55 -44.72
CA ILE A 214 -40.47 23.34 -44.43
C ILE A 214 -39.33 22.45 -43.85
N GLU A 215 -39.53 21.17 -43.67
CA GLU A 215 -38.62 20.25 -42.98
C GLU A 215 -37.19 20.31 -43.54
N SER A 216 -37.04 20.26 -44.85
CA SER A 216 -35.75 20.29 -45.52
C SER A 216 -35.02 21.63 -45.26
N ARG A 217 -35.73 22.76 -45.39
CA ARG A 217 -35.15 24.08 -45.16
C ARG A 217 -34.82 24.30 -43.67
N LEU A 218 -35.66 23.80 -42.75
CA LEU A 218 -35.40 23.85 -41.33
C LEU A 218 -34.17 23.02 -40.97
N ALA A 219 -34.05 21.78 -41.50
CA ALA A 219 -32.90 20.93 -41.32
C ALA A 219 -31.60 21.56 -41.80
N ASP A 220 -31.60 22.16 -43.01
CA ASP A 220 -30.45 22.87 -43.58
C ASP A 220 -30.04 24.08 -42.73
N SER A 221 -31.02 24.83 -42.21
CA SER A 221 -30.78 25.97 -41.31
C SER A 221 -30.24 25.52 -39.94
N MET A 222 -30.73 24.42 -39.39
CA MET A 222 -30.24 23.82 -38.15
C MET A 222 -28.84 23.24 -38.31
N GLU A 223 -28.54 22.61 -39.47
CA GLU A 223 -27.19 22.12 -39.77
C GLU A 223 -26.20 23.29 -39.86
N THR A 224 -26.59 24.37 -40.52
CA THR A 224 -25.79 25.60 -40.60
C THR A 224 -25.58 26.21 -39.22
N ALA A 225 -26.62 26.31 -38.39
CA ALA A 225 -26.52 26.84 -37.04
C ALA A 225 -25.61 25.97 -36.18
N SER A 226 -25.78 24.64 -36.24
CA SER A 226 -24.96 23.67 -35.52
C SER A 226 -23.48 23.73 -35.91
N LYS A 227 -23.16 23.93 -37.20
CA LYS A 227 -21.79 24.08 -37.68
C LYS A 227 -21.10 25.32 -37.12
N TRP A 228 -21.80 26.44 -37.00
CA TRP A 228 -21.26 27.70 -36.50
C TRP A 228 -21.16 27.73 -34.96
N ALA A 229 -22.09 27.12 -34.26
CA ALA A 229 -22.13 27.10 -32.81
C ALA A 229 -21.65 25.74 -32.21
N GLU A 230 -20.74 25.08 -32.93
CA GLU A 230 -20.09 23.84 -32.43
C GLU A 230 -21.09 22.81 -31.88
N GLY A 231 -22.17 22.56 -32.63
CA GLY A 231 -23.17 21.55 -32.29
C GLY A 231 -24.38 22.06 -31.52
N ILE A 232 -24.48 23.35 -31.21
CA ILE A 232 -25.61 23.96 -30.50
C ILE A 232 -26.51 24.70 -31.45
N VAL A 233 -27.82 24.55 -31.33
CA VAL A 233 -28.84 25.26 -32.08
C VAL A 233 -29.87 25.81 -31.10
N VAL A 234 -30.22 27.10 -31.25
CA VAL A 234 -31.29 27.70 -30.44
C VAL A 234 -32.44 28.08 -31.38
N ILE A 235 -33.62 27.58 -31.08
CA ILE A 235 -34.86 27.97 -31.76
C ILE A 235 -35.61 28.90 -30.82
N GLN A 236 -35.81 30.14 -31.23
CA GLN A 236 -36.60 31.11 -30.51
C GLN A 236 -37.95 31.30 -31.20
N GLU A 237 -39.03 31.06 -30.45
CA GLU A 237 -40.35 31.49 -30.88
C GLU A 237 -40.42 33.04 -30.84
N VAL A 238 -40.93 33.65 -31.86
CA VAL A 238 -41.12 35.14 -31.85
C VAL A 238 -42.19 35.47 -30.84
N ASP A 239 -41.78 36.24 -29.81
CA ASP A 239 -42.60 36.58 -28.64
C ASP A 239 -42.90 35.36 -27.69
N GLY A 240 -42.12 34.28 -27.79
CA GLY A 240 -42.28 33.05 -27.01
C GLY A 240 -40.98 32.54 -26.40
N PRO A 241 -40.99 31.30 -25.88
CA PRO A 241 -39.82 30.68 -25.24
C PRO A 241 -38.69 30.38 -26.22
N GLU A 242 -37.50 30.15 -25.64
CA GLU A 242 -36.34 29.65 -26.38
C GLU A 242 -36.20 28.14 -26.13
N HIS A 243 -35.93 27.40 -27.20
CA HIS A 243 -35.65 25.96 -27.15
C HIS A 243 -34.21 25.72 -27.60
N MET A 244 -33.39 25.17 -26.69
CA MET A 244 -32.00 24.84 -27.01
C MET A 244 -31.92 23.36 -27.41
N TYR A 245 -31.31 23.14 -28.59
CA TYR A 245 -30.99 21.83 -29.12
C TYR A 245 -29.48 21.65 -29.19
N SER A 246 -29.00 20.46 -29.03
CA SER A 246 -27.56 20.20 -29.08
C SER A 246 -27.25 18.84 -29.69
N GLN A 247 -26.29 18.81 -30.59
CA GLN A 247 -25.66 17.58 -31.06
C GLN A 247 -24.70 17.00 -30.04
N HIS A 248 -24.35 17.79 -29.01
CA HIS A 248 -23.59 17.35 -27.82
C HIS A 248 -24.54 17.11 -26.66
N PHE A 249 -24.01 16.44 -25.61
CA PHE A 249 -24.74 16.27 -24.38
C PHE A 249 -24.92 17.62 -23.66
N ALA A 250 -26.08 18.24 -23.75
CA ALA A 250 -26.37 19.53 -23.12
C ALA A 250 -27.69 19.52 -22.32
N CYS A 251 -27.67 20.20 -21.17
CA CYS A 251 -28.86 20.42 -20.36
C CYS A 251 -29.56 21.69 -20.77
N SER A 252 -30.84 21.60 -21.13
CA SER A 252 -31.66 22.77 -21.54
C SER A 252 -31.90 23.75 -20.38
N ASP A 253 -31.95 23.28 -19.15
CA ASP A 253 -32.32 24.10 -17.98
C ASP A 253 -31.10 24.78 -17.35
N CYS A 254 -29.96 24.09 -17.25
CA CYS A 254 -28.75 24.59 -16.59
C CYS A 254 -27.73 25.17 -17.59
N HIS A 255 -27.98 25.04 -18.90
CA HIS A 255 -27.08 25.49 -19.98
C HIS A 255 -25.66 24.91 -19.90
N ILE A 256 -25.52 23.72 -19.30
CA ILE A 256 -24.26 22.99 -19.21
C ILE A 256 -24.17 22.02 -20.39
N SER A 257 -23.06 22.11 -21.13
CA SER A 257 -22.72 21.15 -22.20
C SER A 257 -21.60 20.22 -21.72
N LEU A 258 -21.81 18.92 -21.84
CA LEU A 258 -20.77 17.92 -21.60
C LEU A 258 -19.94 17.74 -22.88
N PRO A 259 -18.61 17.58 -22.75
CA PRO A 259 -17.77 17.24 -23.90
C PRO A 259 -18.11 15.85 -24.41
N LYS A 260 -17.65 15.52 -25.62
CA LYS A 260 -17.83 14.18 -26.21
C LYS A 260 -17.37 13.09 -25.24
N ILE A 261 -18.26 12.15 -24.92
CA ILE A 261 -18.01 11.07 -23.98
C ILE A 261 -17.01 10.08 -24.60
N GLU A 262 -15.80 10.07 -24.06
CA GLU A 262 -14.69 9.21 -24.50
C GLU A 262 -14.04 8.54 -23.29
N PRO A 263 -13.39 7.34 -23.43
CA PRO A 263 -12.77 6.63 -22.32
C PRO A 263 -11.74 7.44 -21.54
N ARG A 264 -11.07 8.43 -22.20
CA ARG A 264 -10.08 9.30 -21.52
C ARG A 264 -10.70 10.26 -20.49
N MET A 265 -12.00 10.58 -20.60
CA MET A 265 -12.72 11.39 -19.61
C MET A 265 -12.83 10.69 -18.25
N PHE A 266 -12.92 9.38 -18.25
CA PHE A 266 -13.03 8.58 -17.02
C PHE A 266 -11.67 8.27 -16.40
N SER A 267 -10.57 8.78 -16.96
CA SER A 267 -9.23 8.58 -16.41
C SER A 267 -8.87 9.70 -15.45
N PHE A 268 -8.66 9.35 -14.18
CA PHE A 268 -8.13 10.31 -13.20
C PHE A 268 -6.62 10.60 -13.38
N ASN A 269 -5.94 9.90 -14.29
CA ASN A 269 -4.56 10.19 -14.70
C ASN A 269 -4.49 11.14 -15.90
N SER A 270 -5.65 11.50 -16.48
CA SER A 270 -5.75 12.38 -17.63
C SER A 270 -6.32 13.74 -17.23
N PRO A 271 -5.79 14.87 -17.73
CA PRO A 271 -6.33 16.21 -17.45
C PRO A 271 -7.80 16.37 -17.86
N PHE A 272 -8.28 15.54 -18.81
CA PHE A 272 -9.67 15.57 -19.26
C PHE A 272 -10.66 15.11 -18.21
N GLY A 273 -10.28 14.13 -17.38
CA GLY A 273 -11.16 13.55 -16.35
C GLY A 273 -10.78 13.87 -14.93
N ALA A 274 -9.50 14.16 -14.66
CA ALA A 274 -8.99 14.38 -13.32
C ALA A 274 -9.61 15.63 -12.65
N CYS A 275 -9.96 15.52 -11.39
CA CYS A 275 -10.34 16.66 -10.56
C CYS A 275 -9.22 17.71 -10.57
N PRO A 276 -9.47 18.98 -10.93
CA PRO A 276 -8.44 20.00 -11.05
C PRO A 276 -7.80 20.38 -9.69
N ALA A 277 -8.51 20.23 -8.59
CA ALA A 277 -8.01 20.58 -7.26
C ALA A 277 -6.98 19.57 -6.72
N CYS A 278 -7.22 18.25 -6.90
CA CYS A 278 -6.32 17.20 -6.42
C CYS A 278 -5.53 16.50 -7.55
N LEU A 279 -5.67 16.94 -8.77
CA LEU A 279 -5.01 16.37 -9.96
C LEU A 279 -5.19 14.83 -10.06
N GLY A 280 -6.38 14.33 -9.69
CA GLY A 280 -6.73 12.92 -9.77
C GLY A 280 -6.23 12.06 -8.61
N ILE A 281 -5.66 12.63 -7.56
CA ILE A 281 -5.19 11.88 -6.39
C ILE A 281 -6.36 11.50 -5.47
N GLY A 282 -7.42 12.34 -5.41
CA GLY A 282 -8.59 12.14 -4.56
C GLY A 282 -8.43 12.65 -3.14
N SER A 283 -7.21 13.00 -2.74
CA SER A 283 -6.90 13.53 -1.41
C SER A 283 -5.92 14.68 -1.53
N THR A 284 -5.89 15.51 -0.50
CA THR A 284 -4.91 16.60 -0.33
C THR A 284 -4.19 16.41 0.99
N MET A 285 -2.92 16.74 1.01
CA MET A 285 -2.14 16.77 2.23
C MET A 285 -2.31 18.15 2.86
N GLU A 286 -2.92 18.20 4.03
CA GLU A 286 -3.20 19.43 4.75
C GLU A 286 -2.56 19.41 6.13
N VAL A 287 -2.17 20.58 6.63
CA VAL A 287 -1.64 20.69 7.98
C VAL A 287 -2.77 20.44 8.98
N ASP A 288 -2.51 19.58 9.96
CA ASP A 288 -3.48 19.12 10.94
C ASP A 288 -3.28 19.88 12.26
N GLU A 289 -4.29 20.61 12.69
CA GLU A 289 -4.27 21.40 13.92
C GLU A 289 -3.94 20.55 15.15
N GLU A 290 -4.56 19.37 15.26
CA GLU A 290 -4.34 18.43 16.39
C GLU A 290 -2.92 17.88 16.43
N ARG A 291 -2.25 17.79 15.27
CA ARG A 291 -0.85 17.38 15.21
C ARG A 291 0.12 18.51 15.50
N VAL A 292 -0.27 19.73 15.17
CA VAL A 292 0.52 20.93 15.46
C VAL A 292 0.44 21.30 16.94
N ILE A 293 -0.75 21.24 17.55
CA ILE A 293 -0.99 21.46 18.97
C ILE A 293 -1.76 20.25 19.53
N PRO A 294 -1.04 19.18 19.92
CA PRO A 294 -1.68 17.96 20.41
C PRO A 294 -2.23 18.10 21.84
N ASP A 295 -1.69 19.00 22.63
CA ASP A 295 -2.11 19.30 24.00
C ASP A 295 -2.12 20.83 24.22
N GLY A 296 -3.29 21.41 24.19
CA GLY A 296 -3.50 22.83 24.39
C GLY A 296 -3.33 23.31 25.85
N SER A 297 -3.20 22.38 26.81
CA SER A 297 -2.96 22.71 28.23
C SER A 297 -1.48 22.98 28.54
N ILE A 298 -0.58 22.70 27.61
CA ILE A 298 0.86 23.02 27.72
C ILE A 298 1.08 24.49 27.33
N THR A 299 2.04 25.17 27.97
CA THR A 299 2.39 26.55 27.64
C THR A 299 3.11 26.66 26.30
N PHE A 300 3.08 27.83 25.67
CA PHE A 300 3.86 28.08 24.45
C PHE A 300 5.36 27.94 24.72
N ALA A 301 5.83 28.36 25.91
CA ALA A 301 7.23 28.23 26.32
C ALA A 301 7.66 26.76 26.48
N ASP A 302 6.80 25.89 26.98
CA ASP A 302 7.05 24.47 27.16
C ASP A 302 6.82 23.66 25.88
N GLY A 303 6.46 24.31 24.75
CA GLY A 303 6.40 23.69 23.42
C GLY A 303 5.05 23.07 23.07
N CYS A 304 3.92 23.68 23.44
CA CYS A 304 2.57 23.23 23.00
C CYS A 304 2.47 23.17 21.47
N VAL A 305 3.22 24.02 20.75
CA VAL A 305 3.30 24.02 19.28
C VAL A 305 4.47 23.17 18.83
N GLN A 306 4.24 21.93 18.52
CA GLN A 306 5.30 20.98 18.16
C GLN A 306 6.00 21.28 16.83
N ALA A 307 5.36 22.02 15.93
CA ALA A 307 5.94 22.46 14.67
C ALA A 307 6.96 23.60 14.82
N LEU A 308 7.09 24.18 16.00
CA LEU A 308 8.04 25.23 16.31
C LEU A 308 9.21 24.70 17.15
N SER A 309 10.37 25.34 16.98
CA SER A 309 11.50 25.12 17.88
C SER A 309 11.13 25.58 19.30
N SER A 310 11.47 24.79 20.30
CA SER A 310 11.38 25.16 21.72
C SER A 310 12.34 26.31 22.11
N ASN A 311 13.15 26.81 21.18
CA ASN A 311 14.01 27.96 21.40
C ASN A 311 13.18 29.25 21.39
N PRO A 312 13.01 29.94 22.55
CA PRO A 312 12.23 31.20 22.63
C PRO A 312 12.77 32.31 21.73
N ASN A 313 14.04 32.23 21.34
CA ASN A 313 14.72 33.23 20.48
C ASN A 313 14.57 32.91 18.98
N ALA A 314 13.88 31.82 18.62
CA ALA A 314 13.60 31.52 17.22
C ALA A 314 12.69 32.60 16.60
N TRP A 315 13.01 33.03 15.38
CA TRP A 315 12.32 34.12 14.67
C TRP A 315 10.79 34.00 14.71
N PHE A 316 10.26 32.80 14.41
CA PHE A 316 8.81 32.61 14.39
C PHE A 316 8.19 32.58 15.79
N MET A 317 8.90 32.05 16.79
CA MET A 317 8.45 32.09 18.20
C MET A 317 8.34 33.52 18.73
N ARG A 318 9.27 34.43 18.34
CA ARG A 318 9.18 35.86 18.67
C ARG A 318 7.98 36.53 18.04
N GLN A 319 7.57 36.13 16.84
CA GLN A 319 6.33 36.65 16.25
C GLN A 319 5.09 36.17 17.01
N VAL A 320 5.05 34.89 17.42
CA VAL A 320 3.99 34.37 18.30
C VAL A 320 3.94 35.15 19.61
N GLU A 321 5.07 35.36 20.26
CA GLU A 321 5.18 36.17 21.48
C GLU A 321 4.64 37.58 21.28
N GLY A 322 5.01 38.26 20.20
CA GLY A 322 4.50 39.59 19.85
C GLY A 322 2.99 39.63 19.69
N LEU A 323 2.43 38.62 18.99
CA LEU A 323 0.97 38.49 18.82
C LEU A 323 0.26 38.27 20.16
N LEU A 324 0.81 37.40 21.01
CA LEU A 324 0.25 37.13 22.35
C LEU A 324 0.29 38.39 23.22
N LYS A 325 1.45 39.07 23.29
CA LYS A 325 1.60 40.33 24.07
C LYS A 325 0.65 41.42 23.62
N ALA A 326 0.45 41.60 22.32
CA ALA A 326 -0.51 42.57 21.77
C ALA A 326 -1.97 42.31 22.22
N ASN A 327 -2.27 41.08 22.65
CA ASN A 327 -3.58 40.66 23.12
C ASN A 327 -3.62 40.39 24.65
N GLY A 328 -2.57 40.75 25.41
CA GLY A 328 -2.53 40.62 26.87
C GLY A 328 -2.13 39.24 27.39
N TYR A 329 -1.52 38.40 26.57
CA TYR A 329 -1.03 37.05 26.91
C TYR A 329 0.50 36.98 26.80
N SER A 330 1.10 35.87 27.29
CA SER A 330 2.55 35.63 27.22
C SER A 330 2.84 34.21 26.70
N LEU A 331 4.11 33.89 26.52
CA LEU A 331 4.53 32.52 26.19
C LEU A 331 4.24 31.53 27.32
N ASP A 332 4.06 31.99 28.57
CA ASP A 332 3.66 31.15 29.71
C ASP A 332 2.16 30.84 29.74
N SER A 333 1.37 31.47 28.87
CA SER A 333 -0.06 31.15 28.70
C SER A 333 -0.22 29.82 27.96
N THR A 334 -1.33 29.11 28.21
CA THR A 334 -1.68 27.89 27.48
C THR A 334 -2.52 28.23 26.24
N TYR A 335 -2.53 27.35 25.25
CA TYR A 335 -3.36 27.57 24.05
C TYR A 335 -4.87 27.57 24.38
N ASP A 336 -5.27 26.73 25.35
CA ASP A 336 -6.68 26.58 25.74
C ASP A 336 -7.22 27.83 26.50
N GLU A 337 -6.34 28.60 27.12
CA GLU A 337 -6.71 29.90 27.79
C GLU A 337 -7.00 30.99 26.77
N LEU A 338 -6.55 30.89 25.54
CA LEU A 338 -6.73 31.93 24.54
C LEU A 338 -8.20 31.98 24.06
N PRO A 339 -8.77 33.18 23.86
CA PRO A 339 -10.04 33.29 23.17
C PRO A 339 -10.02 32.69 21.79
N LYS A 340 -11.11 32.05 21.31
CA LYS A 340 -11.21 31.41 20.00
C LYS A 340 -10.76 32.30 18.83
N ALA A 341 -11.02 33.59 18.90
CA ALA A 341 -10.57 34.56 17.90
C ALA A 341 -9.05 34.65 17.83
N LEU A 342 -8.37 34.63 19.00
CA LEU A 342 -6.92 34.67 19.07
C LEU A 342 -6.29 33.32 18.69
N GLN A 343 -6.89 32.21 19.13
CA GLN A 343 -6.50 30.85 18.67
C GLN A 343 -6.49 30.80 17.14
N LYS A 344 -7.53 31.32 16.49
CA LYS A 344 -7.61 31.39 15.03
C LYS A 344 -6.51 32.26 14.43
N LYS A 345 -6.21 33.44 15.03
CA LYS A 345 -5.07 34.27 14.56
C LYS A 345 -3.74 33.54 14.72
N VAL A 346 -3.50 32.83 15.81
CA VAL A 346 -2.27 32.07 16.05
C VAL A 346 -2.11 30.98 14.99
N MET A 347 -3.16 30.26 14.66
CA MET A 347 -3.11 29.14 13.71
C MET A 347 -3.07 29.61 12.25
N TYR A 348 -3.91 30.54 11.85
CA TYR A 348 -4.14 30.91 10.45
C TYR A 348 -3.47 32.23 10.03
N GLY A 349 -2.94 33.00 11.01
CA GLY A 349 -2.33 34.29 10.74
C GLY A 349 -3.28 35.49 10.82
N THR A 350 -2.70 36.69 10.65
CA THR A 350 -3.43 37.96 10.61
C THR A 350 -2.73 38.95 9.69
N THR A 351 -3.50 39.78 9.01
CA THR A 351 -2.99 40.90 8.20
C THR A 351 -2.62 42.11 9.05
N ASP A 352 -3.00 42.09 10.36
CA ASP A 352 -2.58 43.13 11.29
C ASP A 352 -1.05 43.03 11.53
N LYS A 353 -0.34 44.14 11.51
CA LYS A 353 1.10 44.16 11.79
C LYS A 353 1.34 43.87 13.27
N VAL A 354 2.12 42.85 13.53
CA VAL A 354 2.54 42.43 14.85
C VAL A 354 3.94 43.00 15.13
N ALA A 355 4.09 43.68 16.29
CA ALA A 355 5.38 44.15 16.77
C ALA A 355 6.09 43.04 17.57
N PHE A 356 7.33 42.77 17.30
CA PHE A 356 8.17 41.84 18.07
C PHE A 356 9.64 42.26 18.05
N THR A 357 10.36 41.85 19.08
CA THR A 357 11.81 42.09 19.19
C THR A 357 12.56 40.80 18.86
N TYR A 358 13.65 40.96 18.10
CA TYR A 358 14.54 39.86 17.77
C TYR A 358 15.99 40.24 18.05
N GLU A 359 16.68 39.39 18.80
CA GLU A 359 18.10 39.51 19.10
C GLU A 359 18.90 38.68 18.10
N ASN A 360 19.79 39.34 17.35
CA ASN A 360 20.65 38.67 16.39
C ASN A 360 21.83 37.96 17.08
N MET A 361 22.60 37.14 16.32
CA MET A 361 23.76 36.44 16.86
C MET A 361 24.87 37.37 17.41
N ARG A 362 24.80 38.68 17.19
CA ARG A 362 25.76 39.70 17.69
C ARG A 362 25.22 40.39 18.93
N GLY A 363 24.10 40.01 19.50
CA GLY A 363 23.48 40.61 20.67
C GLY A 363 22.72 41.93 20.39
N GLU A 364 22.52 42.30 19.11
CA GLU A 364 21.76 43.51 18.77
C GLU A 364 20.26 43.18 18.77
N VAL A 365 19.50 43.90 19.56
CA VAL A 365 18.04 43.79 19.63
C VAL A 365 17.41 44.78 18.65
N LYS A 366 16.59 44.30 17.74
CA LYS A 366 15.84 45.11 16.77
C LYS A 366 14.34 44.82 16.87
N GLU A 367 13.55 45.88 16.74
CA GLU A 367 12.11 45.78 16.70
C GLU A 367 11.66 45.64 15.23
N PHE A 368 10.72 44.69 15.00
CA PHE A 368 10.15 44.40 13.68
C PHE A 368 8.64 44.52 13.70
N PHE A 369 8.07 45.01 12.61
CA PHE A 369 6.64 45.13 12.39
C PHE A 369 6.28 44.37 11.12
N THR A 370 5.66 43.21 11.24
CA THR A 370 5.30 42.38 10.08
C THR A 370 3.94 41.72 10.26
N GLU A 371 3.33 41.35 9.17
CA GLU A 371 2.16 40.49 9.19
C GLU A 371 2.53 39.12 9.75
N TYR A 372 1.67 38.56 10.57
CA TYR A 372 1.89 37.23 11.14
C TYR A 372 1.27 36.16 10.23
N GLU A 373 2.11 35.35 9.62
CA GLU A 373 1.73 34.32 8.64
C GLU A 373 0.77 33.27 9.21
N GLY A 374 0.88 32.92 10.49
CA GLY A 374 0.18 31.80 11.13
C GLY A 374 0.97 30.49 11.07
N ILE A 375 0.72 29.60 12.04
CA ILE A 375 1.45 28.34 12.18
C ILE A 375 1.15 27.38 11.03
N LEU A 376 -0.12 27.22 10.65
CA LEU A 376 -0.50 26.30 9.57
C LEU A 376 0.05 26.72 8.19
N PRO A 377 -0.08 27.99 7.76
CA PRO A 377 0.54 28.44 6.51
C PRO A 377 2.07 28.30 6.54
N MET A 378 2.71 28.60 7.67
CA MET A 378 4.17 28.46 7.84
C MET A 378 4.62 27.00 7.64
N VAL A 379 3.94 26.03 8.26
CA VAL A 379 4.26 24.60 8.09
C VAL A 379 4.08 24.20 6.63
N LYS A 380 2.98 24.61 5.99
CA LYS A 380 2.69 24.34 4.59
C LYS A 380 3.76 24.90 3.64
N ARG A 381 4.16 26.15 3.86
CA ARG A 381 5.21 26.82 3.09
C ARG A 381 6.56 26.10 3.28
N ARG A 382 6.96 25.81 4.51
CA ARG A 382 8.24 25.11 4.81
C ARG A 382 8.28 23.72 4.22
N HIS A 383 7.15 22.99 4.21
CA HIS A 383 7.05 21.71 3.53
C HIS A 383 7.28 21.85 2.01
N SER A 384 6.68 22.86 1.38
CA SER A 384 6.83 23.10 -0.06
C SER A 384 8.23 23.59 -0.47
N GLU A 385 8.90 24.36 0.40
CA GLU A 385 10.25 24.92 0.20
C GLU A 385 11.37 23.96 0.63
N ALA A 386 11.04 22.81 1.25
CA ALA A 386 12.03 21.86 1.75
C ALA A 386 12.92 21.33 0.62
N SER A 387 14.22 21.57 0.76
CA SER A 387 15.25 21.21 -0.23
C SER A 387 15.71 19.74 -0.13
N THR A 388 15.41 19.06 0.98
CA THR A 388 15.79 17.67 1.22
C THR A 388 14.57 16.84 1.63
N ASP A 389 14.55 15.56 1.27
CA ASP A 389 13.48 14.65 1.65
C ASP A 389 13.36 14.53 3.18
N SER A 390 14.48 14.55 3.91
CA SER A 390 14.47 14.51 5.38
C SER A 390 13.76 15.72 6.00
N MET A 391 13.98 16.92 5.46
CA MET A 391 13.27 18.14 5.92
C MET A 391 11.80 18.06 5.57
N ARG A 392 11.45 17.52 4.40
CA ARG A 392 10.06 17.33 3.98
C ARG A 392 9.33 16.34 4.89
N GLU A 393 9.96 15.17 5.17
CA GLU A 393 9.43 14.17 6.10
C GLU A 393 9.20 14.73 7.52
N GLU A 394 9.99 15.69 7.95
CA GLU A 394 9.83 16.32 9.26
C GLU A 394 8.56 17.16 9.35
N PHE A 395 8.24 17.93 8.30
CA PHE A 395 7.00 18.71 8.25
C PHE A 395 5.77 17.84 7.96
N GLU A 396 5.92 16.72 7.24
CA GLU A 396 4.84 15.75 6.99
C GLU A 396 4.28 15.15 8.28
N LYS A 397 5.05 15.12 9.37
CA LYS A 397 4.56 14.68 10.70
C LYS A 397 3.38 15.51 11.20
N PHE A 398 3.32 16.78 10.79
CA PHE A 398 2.26 17.73 11.15
C PHE A 398 1.12 17.80 10.13
N MET A 399 1.19 16.98 9.08
CA MET A 399 0.19 16.97 8.01
C MET A 399 -0.64 15.70 8.05
N SER A 400 -1.88 15.80 7.62
CA SER A 400 -2.79 14.68 7.46
C SER A 400 -3.34 14.63 6.03
N ILE A 401 -3.59 13.41 5.55
CA ILE A 401 -4.22 13.18 4.26
C ILE A 401 -5.73 13.29 4.46
N LYS A 402 -6.36 14.30 3.85
CA LYS A 402 -7.81 14.51 3.89
C LYS A 402 -8.41 14.28 2.50
N PRO A 403 -9.65 13.80 2.40
CA PRO A 403 -10.35 13.75 1.12
C PRO A 403 -10.36 15.13 0.47
N CYS A 404 -10.15 15.21 -0.84
CA CYS A 404 -10.21 16.46 -1.58
C CYS A 404 -11.57 17.13 -1.40
N THR A 405 -11.60 18.40 -1.03
CA THR A 405 -12.84 19.16 -0.79
C THR A 405 -13.73 19.35 -2.01
N THR A 406 -13.15 19.29 -3.22
CA THR A 406 -13.86 19.45 -4.49
C THR A 406 -14.49 18.14 -5.00
N CYS A 407 -13.75 17.04 -4.99
CA CYS A 407 -14.23 15.76 -5.52
C CYS A 407 -14.61 14.75 -4.42
N HIS A 408 -14.47 15.11 -3.16
CA HIS A 408 -14.79 14.26 -1.99
C HIS A 408 -14.20 12.83 -2.09
N GLY A 409 -13.01 12.72 -2.67
CA GLY A 409 -12.32 11.44 -2.87
C GLY A 409 -12.58 10.75 -4.21
N ALA A 410 -13.51 11.23 -5.02
CA ALA A 410 -13.89 10.61 -6.30
C ALA A 410 -12.82 10.72 -7.41
N ARG A 411 -11.79 11.57 -7.24
CA ARG A 411 -10.66 11.77 -8.18
C ARG A 411 -11.03 12.40 -9.53
N LEU A 412 -12.30 12.41 -9.92
CA LEU A 412 -12.83 12.83 -11.22
C LEU A 412 -13.58 14.15 -11.11
N LYS A 413 -13.80 14.77 -12.27
CA LYS A 413 -14.64 15.98 -12.40
C LYS A 413 -16.12 15.66 -12.18
N PRO A 414 -16.95 16.62 -11.72
CA PRO A 414 -18.39 16.42 -11.53
C PRO A 414 -19.11 15.99 -12.82
N GLU A 415 -18.71 16.52 -13.97
CA GLU A 415 -19.31 16.20 -15.27
C GLU A 415 -19.10 14.71 -15.65
N VAL A 416 -17.98 14.12 -15.25
CA VAL A 416 -17.69 12.70 -15.45
C VAL A 416 -18.51 11.83 -14.50
N LEU A 417 -18.68 12.29 -13.26
CA LEU A 417 -19.49 11.59 -12.25
C LEU A 417 -21.00 11.65 -12.52
N ALA A 418 -21.42 12.55 -13.39
CA ALA A 418 -22.80 12.63 -13.85
C ALA A 418 -23.17 11.58 -14.91
N ILE A 419 -22.23 10.71 -15.32
CA ILE A 419 -22.47 9.62 -16.27
C ILE A 419 -22.63 8.32 -15.49
N THR A 420 -23.73 7.59 -15.69
CA THR A 420 -24.09 6.39 -14.92
C THR A 420 -24.28 5.17 -15.81
N VAL A 421 -24.04 4.00 -15.25
CA VAL A 421 -24.39 2.67 -15.79
C VAL A 421 -25.13 1.92 -14.69
N GLY A 422 -26.37 1.49 -14.95
CA GLY A 422 -27.20 0.87 -13.93
C GLY A 422 -27.38 1.74 -12.69
N ASP A 423 -27.67 3.03 -12.88
CA ASP A 423 -27.86 4.05 -11.84
C ASP A 423 -26.66 4.35 -10.93
N LYS A 424 -25.47 3.83 -11.27
CA LYS A 424 -24.23 4.12 -10.53
C LYS A 424 -23.20 4.79 -11.43
N ASN A 425 -22.53 5.81 -10.90
CA ASN A 425 -21.37 6.39 -11.57
C ASN A 425 -20.11 5.53 -11.36
N ILE A 426 -19.06 5.79 -12.13
CA ILE A 426 -17.84 4.99 -12.11
C ILE A 426 -17.17 4.97 -10.72
N ASN A 427 -17.22 6.07 -9.96
CA ASN A 427 -16.65 6.13 -8.61
C ASN A 427 -17.45 5.24 -7.64
N GLU A 428 -18.77 5.30 -7.69
CA GLU A 428 -19.63 4.44 -6.86
C GLU A 428 -19.42 2.96 -7.15
N VAL A 429 -19.25 2.60 -8.43
CA VAL A 429 -18.91 1.22 -8.82
C VAL A 429 -17.55 0.81 -8.26
N THR A 430 -16.55 1.69 -8.29
CA THR A 430 -15.22 1.37 -7.73
C THR A 430 -15.18 1.30 -6.21
N GLN A 431 -16.16 1.89 -5.52
CA GLN A 431 -16.32 1.79 -4.06
C GLN A 431 -16.96 0.47 -3.60
N LEU A 432 -17.61 -0.24 -4.51
CA LEU A 432 -18.13 -1.58 -4.21
C LEU A 432 -16.97 -2.54 -3.88
N THR A 433 -17.22 -3.46 -2.97
CA THR A 433 -16.33 -4.61 -2.78
C THR A 433 -16.35 -5.48 -4.03
N ILE A 434 -15.31 -6.28 -4.23
CA ILE A 434 -15.21 -7.20 -5.39
C ILE A 434 -16.47 -8.07 -5.49
N LYS A 435 -16.97 -8.57 -4.36
CA LYS A 435 -18.19 -9.39 -4.32
C LYS A 435 -19.44 -8.58 -4.70
N GLU A 436 -19.60 -7.38 -4.13
CA GLU A 436 -20.74 -6.51 -4.47
C GLU A 436 -20.69 -6.08 -5.94
N ALA A 437 -19.48 -5.85 -6.49
CA ALA A 437 -19.31 -5.53 -7.91
C ALA A 437 -19.72 -6.70 -8.83
N LEU A 438 -19.36 -7.95 -8.46
CA LEU A 438 -19.82 -9.15 -9.18
C LEU A 438 -21.35 -9.26 -9.15
N ASP A 439 -21.95 -9.04 -7.98
CA ASP A 439 -23.42 -9.06 -7.84
C ASP A 439 -24.09 -7.93 -8.64
N PHE A 440 -23.46 -6.73 -8.67
CA PHE A 440 -23.96 -5.59 -9.44
C PHE A 440 -23.93 -5.88 -10.95
N PHE A 441 -22.80 -6.31 -11.50
CA PHE A 441 -22.68 -6.61 -12.94
C PHE A 441 -23.49 -7.85 -13.36
N GLY A 442 -23.67 -8.83 -12.45
CA GLY A 442 -24.53 -10.00 -12.70
C GLY A 442 -26.01 -9.67 -12.78
N LYS A 443 -26.46 -8.58 -12.15
CA LYS A 443 -27.86 -8.12 -12.13
C LYS A 443 -28.11 -6.94 -13.07
N LEU A 444 -27.07 -6.45 -13.75
CA LEU A 444 -27.16 -5.26 -14.61
C LEU A 444 -28.10 -5.51 -15.78
N GLN A 445 -29.15 -4.70 -15.85
CA GLN A 445 -30.10 -4.73 -16.97
C GLN A 445 -29.67 -3.69 -18.00
N LEU A 446 -29.39 -4.15 -19.22
CA LEU A 446 -29.04 -3.35 -20.36
C LEU A 446 -30.08 -3.55 -21.45
N THR A 447 -30.31 -2.52 -22.26
CA THR A 447 -31.11 -2.62 -23.49
C THR A 447 -30.43 -3.56 -24.50
N GLU A 448 -31.18 -4.12 -25.46
CA GLU A 448 -30.62 -5.03 -26.48
C GLU A 448 -29.40 -4.44 -27.20
N ARG A 449 -29.44 -3.15 -27.52
CA ARG A 449 -28.31 -2.44 -28.16
C ARG A 449 -27.10 -2.35 -27.23
N GLU A 450 -27.30 -2.02 -25.97
CA GLU A 450 -26.24 -1.90 -24.97
C GLU A 450 -25.64 -3.27 -24.63
N GLN A 451 -26.45 -4.33 -24.63
CA GLN A 451 -25.98 -5.71 -24.46
C GLN A 451 -25.00 -6.10 -25.57
N VAL A 452 -25.31 -5.81 -26.83
CA VAL A 452 -24.40 -6.07 -27.95
C VAL A 452 -23.07 -5.33 -27.80
N ILE A 453 -23.13 -4.05 -27.39
CA ILE A 453 -21.94 -3.21 -27.22
C ILE A 453 -21.13 -3.65 -26.00
N GLY A 454 -21.82 -3.93 -24.88
CA GLY A 454 -21.21 -4.17 -23.56
C GLY A 454 -20.79 -5.62 -23.30
N ALA A 455 -21.31 -6.60 -24.05
CA ALA A 455 -21.15 -8.03 -23.74
C ALA A 455 -19.68 -8.46 -23.55
N GLN A 456 -18.80 -8.09 -24.48
CA GLN A 456 -17.39 -8.45 -24.38
C GLN A 456 -16.69 -7.73 -23.23
N ILE A 457 -17.02 -6.48 -22.96
CA ILE A 457 -16.46 -5.67 -21.88
C ILE A 457 -16.87 -6.26 -20.53
N LEU A 458 -18.16 -6.58 -20.36
CA LEU A 458 -18.70 -7.19 -19.13
C LEU A 458 -18.12 -8.58 -18.89
N LYS A 459 -17.90 -9.37 -19.93
CA LYS A 459 -17.22 -10.67 -19.82
C LYS A 459 -15.85 -10.52 -19.20
N GLU A 460 -15.05 -9.56 -19.68
CA GLU A 460 -13.70 -9.29 -19.15
C GLU A 460 -13.74 -8.75 -17.71
N ILE A 461 -14.66 -7.84 -17.40
CA ILE A 461 -14.84 -7.33 -16.04
C ILE A 461 -15.18 -8.47 -15.07
N ASN A 462 -16.19 -9.28 -15.41
CA ASN A 462 -16.63 -10.38 -14.58
C ASN A 462 -15.56 -11.47 -14.40
N ALA A 463 -14.78 -11.76 -15.44
CA ALA A 463 -13.67 -12.71 -15.35
C ALA A 463 -12.61 -12.24 -14.34
N ARG A 464 -12.15 -10.98 -14.46
CA ARG A 464 -11.16 -10.40 -13.55
C ARG A 464 -11.66 -10.28 -12.12
N LEU A 465 -12.89 -9.81 -11.92
CA LEU A 465 -13.52 -9.78 -10.59
C LEU A 465 -13.66 -11.19 -10.01
N GLY A 466 -14.02 -12.18 -10.83
CA GLY A 466 -14.09 -13.59 -10.44
C GLY A 466 -12.74 -14.12 -9.95
N PHE A 467 -11.66 -13.83 -10.65
CA PHE A 467 -10.31 -14.23 -10.20
C PHE A 467 -9.93 -13.60 -8.86
N LEU A 468 -10.22 -12.30 -8.66
CA LEU A 468 -9.97 -11.64 -7.37
C LEU A 468 -10.79 -12.27 -6.23
N ASN A 469 -12.05 -12.62 -6.50
CA ASN A 469 -12.89 -13.33 -5.54
C ASN A 469 -12.34 -14.72 -5.19
N ASN A 470 -11.85 -15.46 -6.19
CA ASN A 470 -11.32 -16.81 -6.01
C ASN A 470 -10.01 -16.84 -5.21
N VAL A 471 -9.17 -15.80 -5.30
CA VAL A 471 -7.97 -15.69 -4.47
C VAL A 471 -8.22 -15.11 -3.08
N GLY A 472 -9.50 -15.00 -2.64
CA GLY A 472 -9.87 -14.55 -1.30
C GLY A 472 -9.77 -13.04 -1.07
N LEU A 473 -9.92 -12.23 -2.13
CA LEU A 473 -9.89 -10.77 -2.06
C LEU A 473 -11.29 -10.12 -2.23
N ASP A 474 -12.33 -10.88 -1.95
CA ASP A 474 -13.73 -10.49 -2.13
C ASP A 474 -14.15 -9.25 -1.33
N TYR A 475 -13.44 -8.96 -0.23
CA TYR A 475 -13.68 -7.82 0.66
C TYR A 475 -13.02 -6.51 0.21
N LEU A 476 -12.07 -6.54 -0.73
CA LEU A 476 -11.40 -5.34 -1.23
C LEU A 476 -12.32 -4.51 -2.12
N THR A 477 -12.12 -3.18 -2.11
CA THR A 477 -12.76 -2.27 -3.04
C THR A 477 -11.80 -1.92 -4.19
N MET A 478 -12.34 -1.68 -5.38
CA MET A 478 -11.51 -1.37 -6.56
C MET A 478 -10.80 0.00 -6.44
N ASN A 479 -11.35 0.95 -5.68
CA ASN A 479 -10.75 2.27 -5.46
C ASN A 479 -9.65 2.27 -4.38
N ARG A 480 -9.46 1.17 -3.64
CA ARG A 480 -8.43 1.08 -2.60
C ARG A 480 -7.05 1.32 -3.19
N SER A 481 -6.29 2.22 -2.57
CA SER A 481 -4.93 2.55 -3.00
C SER A 481 -4.00 1.34 -2.87
N ALA A 482 -3.21 1.06 -3.90
CA ALA A 482 -2.25 -0.04 -3.91
C ALA A 482 -1.20 0.08 -2.80
N GLY A 483 -0.85 1.30 -2.38
CA GLY A 483 0.08 1.55 -1.29
C GLY A 483 -0.43 1.16 0.11
N THR A 484 -1.73 0.90 0.26
CA THR A 484 -2.36 0.50 1.53
C THR A 484 -2.57 -1.02 1.64
N LEU A 485 -2.18 -1.77 0.62
CA LEU A 485 -2.30 -3.22 0.58
C LEU A 485 -1.20 -3.88 1.42
N SER A 486 -1.53 -4.96 2.09
CA SER A 486 -0.52 -5.86 2.66
C SER A 486 0.29 -6.56 1.56
N GLY A 487 1.48 -7.07 1.89
CA GLY A 487 2.29 -7.81 0.94
C GLY A 487 1.54 -8.98 0.29
N GLY A 488 0.83 -9.77 1.08
CA GLY A 488 0.01 -10.89 0.59
C GLY A 488 -1.18 -10.45 -0.27
N GLU A 489 -1.89 -9.35 0.07
CA GLU A 489 -2.95 -8.79 -0.78
C GLU A 489 -2.41 -8.37 -2.15
N ALA A 490 -1.28 -7.65 -2.18
CA ALA A 490 -0.65 -7.19 -3.42
C ALA A 490 -0.18 -8.38 -4.30
N GLN A 491 0.37 -9.42 -3.69
CA GLN A 491 0.79 -10.64 -4.37
C GLN A 491 -0.39 -11.38 -5.00
N ARG A 492 -1.49 -11.56 -4.26
CA ARG A 492 -2.71 -12.19 -4.78
C ARG A 492 -3.38 -11.40 -5.90
N ILE A 493 -3.34 -10.06 -5.83
CA ILE A 493 -3.80 -9.23 -6.95
C ILE A 493 -2.98 -9.51 -8.22
N ARG A 494 -1.65 -9.61 -8.11
CA ARG A 494 -0.80 -9.97 -9.26
C ARG A 494 -1.11 -11.37 -9.76
N LEU A 495 -1.27 -12.34 -8.85
CA LEU A 495 -1.65 -13.71 -9.21
C LEU A 495 -2.98 -13.71 -9.99
N ALA A 496 -4.01 -13.04 -9.49
CA ALA A 496 -5.31 -12.93 -10.15
C ALA A 496 -5.19 -12.28 -11.54
N THR A 497 -4.35 -11.25 -11.69
CA THR A 497 -4.11 -10.57 -12.98
C THR A 497 -3.43 -11.51 -13.98
N GLN A 498 -2.45 -12.31 -13.53
CA GLN A 498 -1.75 -13.27 -14.38
C GLN A 498 -2.64 -14.43 -14.81
N ILE A 499 -3.48 -14.95 -13.91
CA ILE A 499 -4.48 -15.97 -14.24
C ILE A 499 -5.45 -15.43 -15.29
N GLY A 500 -5.86 -14.17 -15.13
CA GLY A 500 -6.74 -13.49 -16.09
C GLY A 500 -6.16 -13.35 -17.50
N SER A 501 -4.83 -13.45 -17.66
CA SER A 501 -4.18 -13.42 -18.98
C SER A 501 -4.40 -14.69 -19.80
N GLY A 502 -4.80 -15.80 -19.17
CA GLY A 502 -5.08 -17.09 -19.85
C GLY A 502 -3.87 -17.71 -20.53
N LEU A 503 -2.65 -17.39 -20.10
CA LEU A 503 -1.42 -17.93 -20.67
C LEU A 503 -1.30 -19.43 -20.39
N VAL A 504 -0.83 -20.17 -21.39
CA VAL A 504 -0.64 -21.63 -21.37
C VAL A 504 0.82 -21.97 -21.68
N GLY A 505 1.34 -23.03 -21.05
CA GLY A 505 2.72 -23.50 -21.26
C GLY A 505 3.77 -22.61 -20.59
N VAL A 506 3.40 -21.85 -19.59
CA VAL A 506 4.25 -20.93 -18.81
C VAL A 506 4.73 -21.61 -17.53
N LEU A 507 5.93 -21.22 -17.07
CA LEU A 507 6.44 -21.55 -15.74
C LEU A 507 6.12 -20.40 -14.78
N TYR A 508 5.16 -20.59 -13.87
CA TYR A 508 4.88 -19.66 -12.81
C TYR A 508 5.73 -19.96 -11.57
N ILE A 509 6.42 -18.95 -11.06
CA ILE A 509 7.25 -19.08 -9.85
C ILE A 509 6.65 -18.15 -8.79
N LEU A 510 6.18 -18.72 -7.67
CA LEU A 510 5.49 -18.00 -6.61
C LEU A 510 6.28 -18.11 -5.30
N ASP A 511 6.32 -16.98 -4.55
CA ASP A 511 6.98 -16.89 -3.25
C ASP A 511 5.93 -16.81 -2.14
N GLU A 512 5.72 -17.89 -1.41
CA GLU A 512 4.82 -18.00 -0.26
C GLU A 512 3.42 -17.37 -0.48
N PRO A 513 2.66 -17.83 -1.50
CA PRO A 513 1.38 -17.20 -1.83
C PRO A 513 0.30 -17.36 -0.75
N SER A 514 0.43 -18.30 0.18
CA SER A 514 -0.47 -18.53 1.32
C SER A 514 -0.33 -17.51 2.46
N ILE A 515 0.65 -16.60 2.36
CA ILE A 515 1.02 -15.68 3.45
C ILE A 515 -0.14 -14.78 3.90
N GLY A 516 -0.36 -14.69 5.22
CA GLY A 516 -1.43 -13.86 5.81
C GLY A 516 -2.84 -14.36 5.48
N LEU A 517 -3.00 -15.59 5.00
CA LEU A 517 -4.29 -16.20 4.74
C LEU A 517 -4.80 -17.00 5.93
N HIS A 518 -6.10 -16.87 6.19
CA HIS A 518 -6.82 -17.83 7.00
C HIS A 518 -7.00 -19.13 6.20
N GLN A 519 -7.04 -20.30 6.86
CA GLN A 519 -7.17 -21.61 6.21
C GLN A 519 -8.31 -21.68 5.20
N ARG A 520 -9.45 -21.07 5.51
CA ARG A 520 -10.60 -20.97 4.56
C ARG A 520 -10.22 -20.32 3.23
N ASP A 521 -9.41 -19.27 3.29
CA ASP A 521 -9.01 -18.52 2.09
C ASP A 521 -7.86 -19.24 1.38
N ASN A 522 -7.04 -20.01 2.13
CA ASN A 522 -5.99 -20.86 1.59
C ASN A 522 -6.52 -21.99 0.71
N ASP A 523 -7.61 -22.65 1.12
CA ASP A 523 -8.28 -23.67 0.31
C ASP A 523 -8.66 -23.13 -1.09
N ARG A 524 -9.22 -21.91 -1.15
CA ARG A 524 -9.56 -21.24 -2.42
C ARG A 524 -8.34 -20.93 -3.28
N LEU A 525 -7.24 -20.51 -2.63
CA LEU A 525 -5.97 -20.26 -3.31
C LEU A 525 -5.43 -21.55 -3.92
N ILE A 526 -5.41 -22.66 -3.17
CA ILE A 526 -4.99 -23.98 -3.65
C ILE A 526 -5.80 -24.43 -4.87
N ASP A 527 -7.13 -24.27 -4.81
CA ASP A 527 -8.00 -24.63 -5.95
C ASP A 527 -7.70 -23.76 -7.18
N THR A 528 -7.39 -22.48 -6.96
CA THR A 528 -6.99 -21.55 -8.03
C THR A 528 -5.64 -21.95 -8.66
N LEU A 529 -4.66 -22.34 -7.84
CA LEU A 529 -3.35 -22.83 -8.31
C LEU A 529 -3.50 -24.14 -9.11
N LYS A 530 -4.33 -25.08 -8.63
CA LYS A 530 -4.66 -26.31 -9.39
C LYS A 530 -5.31 -25.99 -10.72
N GLY A 531 -6.27 -25.05 -10.76
CA GLY A 531 -6.88 -24.58 -12.00
C GLY A 531 -5.85 -24.01 -12.98
N LEU A 532 -4.86 -23.24 -12.50
CA LEU A 532 -3.78 -22.70 -13.34
C LEU A 532 -2.87 -23.81 -13.89
N ARG A 533 -2.56 -24.84 -13.09
CA ARG A 533 -1.85 -26.06 -13.53
C ARG A 533 -2.65 -26.79 -14.62
N ASP A 534 -3.94 -26.99 -14.40
CA ASP A 534 -4.82 -27.77 -15.30
C ASP A 534 -4.97 -27.10 -16.69
N LEU A 535 -4.63 -25.80 -16.80
CA LEU A 535 -4.49 -25.11 -18.09
C LEU A 535 -3.21 -25.51 -18.86
N GLY A 536 -2.36 -26.40 -18.32
CA GLY A 536 -1.09 -26.81 -18.95
C GLY A 536 0.08 -25.90 -18.59
N ASN A 537 0.10 -25.34 -17.37
CA ASN A 537 1.19 -24.56 -16.83
C ASN A 537 1.98 -25.35 -15.78
N THR A 538 3.25 -25.05 -15.67
CA THR A 538 4.10 -25.55 -14.58
C THR A 538 4.11 -24.53 -13.46
N LEU A 539 3.78 -24.95 -12.24
CA LEU A 539 3.84 -24.13 -11.05
C LEU A 539 5.02 -24.53 -10.17
N LEU A 540 5.89 -23.59 -9.86
CA LEU A 540 6.99 -23.76 -8.91
C LEU A 540 6.74 -22.82 -7.73
N VAL A 541 6.33 -23.35 -6.57
CA VAL A 541 5.89 -22.57 -5.42
C VAL A 541 6.85 -22.80 -4.26
N VAL A 542 7.43 -21.75 -3.73
CA VAL A 542 8.15 -21.79 -2.45
C VAL A 542 7.12 -21.68 -1.34
N GLU A 543 7.00 -22.70 -0.49
CA GLU A 543 5.95 -22.75 0.53
C GLU A 543 6.35 -23.48 1.80
N HIS A 544 5.64 -23.10 2.89
CA HIS A 544 5.78 -23.68 4.22
C HIS A 544 4.45 -24.17 4.80
N ASP A 545 3.33 -23.82 4.16
CA ASP A 545 2.00 -24.21 4.59
C ASP A 545 1.76 -25.71 4.33
N GLU A 546 1.25 -26.43 5.36
CA GLU A 546 1.04 -27.88 5.30
C GLU A 546 -0.01 -28.26 4.26
N ASP A 547 -1.12 -27.51 4.16
CA ASP A 547 -2.22 -27.82 3.24
C ASP A 547 -1.76 -27.64 1.80
N THR A 548 -1.00 -26.58 1.51
CA THR A 548 -0.40 -26.35 0.20
C THR A 548 0.62 -27.42 -0.18
N MET A 549 1.48 -27.85 0.76
CA MET A 549 2.43 -28.96 0.52
C MET A 549 1.70 -30.27 0.24
N ARG A 550 0.63 -30.60 0.98
CA ARG A 550 -0.19 -31.79 0.76
C ARG A 550 -0.96 -31.78 -0.57
N ALA A 551 -1.27 -30.60 -1.07
CA ALA A 551 -1.98 -30.41 -2.33
C ALA A 551 -1.06 -30.47 -3.56
N ALA A 552 0.26 -30.46 -3.37
CA ALA A 552 1.26 -30.50 -4.42
C ALA A 552 1.32 -31.88 -5.13
N ASP A 553 1.57 -31.87 -6.43
CA ASP A 553 1.85 -33.09 -7.22
C ASP A 553 3.28 -33.57 -6.97
N TYR A 554 4.20 -32.64 -6.75
CA TYR A 554 5.62 -32.92 -6.54
C TYR A 554 6.18 -32.00 -5.46
N LEU A 555 6.91 -32.56 -4.50
CA LEU A 555 7.50 -31.84 -3.38
C LEU A 555 9.03 -31.98 -3.40
N VAL A 556 9.75 -30.87 -3.17
CA VAL A 556 11.21 -30.85 -3.07
C VAL A 556 11.58 -30.23 -1.73
N ASP A 557 12.26 -31.00 -0.88
CA ASP A 557 12.76 -30.55 0.44
C ASP A 557 14.24 -30.18 0.34
N ILE A 558 14.55 -28.91 0.63
CA ILE A 558 15.91 -28.35 0.56
C ILE A 558 16.45 -28.13 1.97
N GLY A 559 17.61 -28.69 2.24
CA GLY A 559 18.20 -28.65 3.58
C GLY A 559 19.67 -29.08 3.57
N PRO A 560 20.13 -29.81 4.63
CA PRO A 560 19.42 -30.17 5.87
C PRO A 560 19.27 -29.00 6.86
N GLY A 561 20.07 -27.95 6.72
CA GLY A 561 20.11 -26.77 7.59
C GLY A 561 19.84 -25.49 6.82
N ALA A 562 20.28 -24.38 7.41
CA ALA A 562 20.17 -23.03 6.83
C ALA A 562 21.59 -22.50 6.50
N GLY A 563 21.68 -21.50 5.61
CA GLY A 563 22.95 -20.88 5.21
C GLY A 563 23.96 -21.89 4.67
N GLU A 564 25.17 -21.90 5.21
CA GLU A 564 26.25 -22.81 4.79
C GLU A 564 25.94 -24.29 5.04
N HIS A 565 25.03 -24.59 5.96
CA HIS A 565 24.56 -25.95 6.26
C HIS A 565 23.35 -26.38 5.43
N GLY A 566 22.85 -25.50 4.54
CA GLY A 566 21.78 -25.78 3.61
C GLY A 566 22.26 -26.11 2.20
N GLY A 567 21.41 -25.84 1.23
CA GLY A 567 21.77 -25.89 -0.20
C GLY A 567 21.87 -27.28 -0.82
N GLN A 568 21.22 -28.29 -0.23
CA GLN A 568 21.17 -29.66 -0.77
C GLN A 568 19.73 -30.15 -0.94
N ILE A 569 19.46 -30.96 -1.93
CA ILE A 569 18.18 -31.67 -2.04
C ILE A 569 18.20 -32.85 -1.07
N ILE A 570 17.32 -32.83 -0.07
CA ILE A 570 17.20 -33.91 0.92
C ILE A 570 16.21 -34.97 0.46
N ALA A 571 15.09 -34.51 -0.13
CA ALA A 571 14.06 -35.38 -0.67
C ALA A 571 13.38 -34.73 -1.85
N SER A 572 12.97 -35.52 -2.83
CA SER A 572 12.12 -35.06 -3.93
C SER A 572 11.23 -36.20 -4.42
N GLY A 573 10.00 -35.90 -4.78
CA GLY A 573 9.00 -36.87 -5.20
C GLY A 573 7.59 -36.45 -4.79
N THR A 574 6.69 -37.42 -4.76
CA THR A 574 5.33 -37.20 -4.19
C THR A 574 5.40 -36.96 -2.69
N VAL A 575 4.35 -36.37 -2.14
CA VAL A 575 4.27 -36.09 -0.70
C VAL A 575 4.50 -37.37 0.13
N ASP A 576 3.93 -38.50 -0.29
CA ASP A 576 4.08 -39.80 0.38
C ASP A 576 5.53 -40.32 0.35
N GLU A 577 6.26 -40.06 -0.72
CA GLU A 577 7.68 -40.43 -0.85
C GLU A 577 8.54 -39.58 0.09
N VAL A 578 8.33 -38.25 0.12
CA VAL A 578 9.06 -37.34 0.99
C VAL A 578 8.78 -37.66 2.47
N MET A 579 7.55 -38.01 2.84
CA MET A 579 7.19 -38.41 4.20
C MET A 579 7.95 -39.68 4.67
N LYS A 580 8.42 -40.54 3.78
CA LYS A 580 9.19 -41.73 4.14
C LYS A 580 10.65 -41.46 4.43
N VAL A 581 11.21 -40.36 3.89
CA VAL A 581 12.62 -40.00 4.10
C VAL A 581 12.85 -39.58 5.55
N LYS A 582 13.81 -40.24 6.22
CA LYS A 582 14.11 -40.01 7.63
C LYS A 582 14.79 -38.67 7.88
N ASP A 583 15.65 -38.25 6.97
CA ASP A 583 16.46 -37.04 7.09
C ASP A 583 15.70 -35.76 6.66
N SER A 584 14.56 -35.90 6.00
CA SER A 584 13.68 -34.78 5.66
C SER A 584 12.96 -34.28 6.92
N ILE A 585 13.28 -33.06 7.35
CA ILE A 585 12.59 -32.40 8.48
C ILE A 585 11.14 -32.15 8.10
N THR A 586 10.88 -31.67 6.89
CA THR A 586 9.52 -31.48 6.35
C THR A 586 8.75 -32.79 6.36
N GLY A 587 9.36 -33.89 5.87
CA GLY A 587 8.74 -35.21 5.89
C GLY A 587 8.45 -35.74 7.30
N GLN A 588 9.26 -35.36 8.29
CA GLN A 588 9.00 -35.69 9.70
C GLN A 588 7.76 -34.98 10.24
N TYR A 589 7.55 -33.69 9.89
CA TYR A 589 6.35 -32.92 10.29
C TYR A 589 5.12 -33.43 9.57
N LEU A 590 5.14 -33.58 8.26
CA LEU A 590 4.02 -34.08 7.45
C LEU A 590 3.56 -35.47 7.88
N SER A 591 4.48 -36.36 8.32
CA SER A 591 4.16 -37.70 8.78
C SER A 591 3.76 -37.77 10.27
N GLY A 592 3.84 -36.65 11.02
CA GLY A 592 3.59 -36.61 12.46
C GLY A 592 4.66 -37.27 13.32
N ARG A 593 5.83 -37.64 12.74
CA ARG A 593 6.98 -38.10 13.51
C ARG A 593 7.56 -37.00 14.39
N LYS A 594 7.47 -35.75 13.92
CA LYS A 594 7.79 -34.53 14.64
C LYS A 594 6.56 -33.63 14.62
N PHE A 595 6.27 -32.96 15.72
CA PHE A 595 5.10 -32.07 15.86
C PHE A 595 5.31 -31.05 16.95
N ILE A 596 4.56 -29.95 16.94
CA ILE A 596 4.50 -28.98 18.01
C ILE A 596 3.48 -29.49 19.03
N ALA A 597 3.96 -29.85 20.24
CA ALA A 597 3.11 -30.39 21.29
C ALA A 597 2.21 -29.33 21.91
N LEU A 598 1.04 -29.76 22.41
CA LEU A 598 0.18 -28.90 23.22
C LEU A 598 0.81 -28.65 24.59
N PRO A 599 0.57 -27.49 25.23
CA PRO A 599 0.98 -27.28 26.62
C PRO A 599 0.26 -28.28 27.53
N GLU A 600 0.95 -28.72 28.58
CA GLU A 600 0.37 -29.68 29.57
C GLU A 600 -0.82 -29.05 30.29
N GLU A 601 -0.68 -27.78 30.70
CA GLU A 601 -1.73 -26.97 31.29
C GLU A 601 -1.69 -25.56 30.67
N ARG A 602 -2.86 -24.98 30.40
CA ARG A 602 -2.95 -23.59 29.96
C ARG A 602 -2.96 -22.66 31.16
N ARG A 603 -2.30 -21.52 31.02
CA ARG A 603 -2.33 -20.47 32.04
C ARG A 603 -3.75 -19.93 32.15
N LYS A 604 -4.21 -19.65 33.37
CA LYS A 604 -5.56 -19.12 33.61
C LYS A 604 -5.52 -17.59 33.64
N PRO A 605 -6.55 -16.91 33.08
CA PRO A 605 -6.64 -15.48 33.15
C PRO A 605 -6.72 -14.97 34.57
N GLY A 606 -5.87 -14.00 34.92
CA GLY A 606 -5.92 -13.27 36.17
C GLY A 606 -7.09 -12.26 36.20
N LYS A 607 -7.15 -11.44 37.27
CA LYS A 607 -8.16 -10.37 37.38
C LYS A 607 -7.86 -9.15 36.48
N ASN A 608 -6.61 -8.97 36.10
CA ASN A 608 -6.13 -7.82 35.35
C ASN A 608 -6.22 -8.05 33.82
N CYS A 609 -6.78 -7.09 33.13
CA CYS A 609 -6.87 -7.13 31.68
C CYS A 609 -6.77 -5.71 31.09
N ILE A 610 -6.32 -5.61 29.85
CA ILE A 610 -6.51 -4.43 29.02
C ILE A 610 -7.86 -4.58 28.34
N GLU A 611 -8.74 -3.59 28.45
CA GLU A 611 -10.07 -3.60 27.87
C GLU A 611 -10.22 -2.44 26.87
N ILE A 612 -10.55 -2.75 25.61
CA ILE A 612 -10.95 -1.78 24.59
C ILE A 612 -12.48 -1.77 24.53
N ARG A 613 -13.07 -0.59 24.56
CA ARG A 613 -14.53 -0.41 24.45
C ARG A 613 -14.88 0.47 23.26
N GLY A 614 -15.90 0.05 22.54
CA GLY A 614 -16.51 0.85 21.48
C GLY A 614 -15.59 1.09 20.28
N ALA A 615 -14.77 0.12 19.90
CA ALA A 615 -13.91 0.21 18.73
C ALA A 615 -14.73 0.28 17.44
N LYS A 616 -14.54 1.35 16.63
CA LYS A 616 -15.35 1.66 15.42
C LYS A 616 -14.51 2.06 14.21
N GLU A 617 -13.18 1.96 14.30
CA GLU A 617 -12.31 2.34 13.20
C GLU A 617 -12.44 1.37 12.03
N ASN A 618 -12.39 1.88 10.80
CA ASN A 618 -12.54 1.13 9.56
C ASN A 618 -13.81 0.26 9.55
N ASN A 619 -13.64 -1.07 9.48
CA ASN A 619 -14.77 -2.03 9.46
C ASN A 619 -15.22 -2.52 10.85
N LEU A 620 -14.61 -2.07 11.93
CA LEU A 620 -14.99 -2.52 13.29
C LEU A 620 -16.38 -2.01 13.69
N GLN A 621 -17.22 -2.91 14.19
CA GLN A 621 -18.63 -2.68 14.51
C GLN A 621 -18.86 -2.52 16.03
N ASN A 622 -18.36 -1.42 16.63
CA ASN A 622 -18.53 -1.11 18.06
C ASN A 622 -18.02 -2.24 18.97
N VAL A 623 -16.84 -2.74 18.70
CA VAL A 623 -16.26 -3.91 19.37
C VAL A 623 -15.83 -3.59 20.80
N ASN A 624 -16.16 -4.50 21.72
CA ASN A 624 -15.63 -4.54 23.10
C ASN A 624 -14.81 -5.81 23.26
N VAL A 625 -13.55 -5.67 23.70
CA VAL A 625 -12.62 -6.81 23.82
C VAL A 625 -11.71 -6.65 25.01
N LYS A 626 -11.36 -7.80 25.64
CA LYS A 626 -10.45 -7.89 26.78
C LYS A 626 -9.22 -8.71 26.42
N PHE A 627 -8.05 -8.20 26.79
CA PHE A 627 -6.77 -8.89 26.67
C PHE A 627 -6.27 -9.22 28.08
N PRO A 628 -6.36 -10.46 28.53
CA PRO A 628 -5.80 -10.87 29.82
C PRO A 628 -4.30 -10.63 29.88
N ILE A 629 -3.83 -10.10 31.01
CA ILE A 629 -2.42 -9.80 31.25
C ILE A 629 -1.67 -11.06 31.72
N GLY A 630 -0.39 -11.16 31.31
CA GLY A 630 0.47 -12.30 31.66
C GLY A 630 0.11 -13.59 30.91
N LEU A 631 -0.57 -13.51 29.80
CA LEU A 631 -0.97 -14.63 28.95
C LEU A 631 -0.46 -14.51 27.53
N PHE A 632 -0.43 -15.65 26.84
CA PHE A 632 -0.24 -15.74 25.41
C PHE A 632 -1.59 -15.56 24.70
N ASN A 633 -1.89 -14.30 24.28
CA ASN A 633 -3.12 -13.96 23.59
C ASN A 633 -2.91 -14.05 22.08
N VAL A 634 -3.82 -14.72 21.36
CA VAL A 634 -3.79 -14.79 19.90
C VAL A 634 -5.05 -14.16 19.34
N VAL A 635 -4.88 -13.22 18.41
CA VAL A 635 -5.96 -12.58 17.66
C VAL A 635 -6.01 -13.20 16.27
N THR A 636 -7.12 -13.84 15.97
CA THR A 636 -7.32 -14.61 14.74
C THR A 636 -8.61 -14.21 14.03
N GLY A 637 -8.89 -14.80 12.88
CA GLY A 637 -10.07 -14.56 12.07
C GLY A 637 -9.74 -14.43 10.58
N VAL A 638 -10.74 -14.42 9.74
CA VAL A 638 -10.57 -14.37 8.27
C VAL A 638 -9.84 -13.11 7.81
N SER A 639 -9.30 -13.14 6.60
CA SER A 639 -8.62 -11.97 6.00
C SER A 639 -9.60 -10.79 5.91
N GLY A 640 -9.12 -9.57 6.25
CA GLY A 640 -9.97 -8.37 6.26
C GLY A 640 -10.99 -8.27 7.40
N SER A 641 -10.98 -9.14 8.41
CA SER A 641 -11.92 -9.09 9.55
C SER A 641 -11.70 -7.94 10.55
N GLY A 642 -10.61 -7.16 10.43
CA GLY A 642 -10.33 -6.01 11.27
C GLY A 642 -9.26 -6.24 12.35
N LYS A 643 -8.52 -7.35 12.33
CA LYS A 643 -7.46 -7.69 13.31
C LYS A 643 -6.42 -6.58 13.47
N SER A 644 -5.78 -6.18 12.37
CA SER A 644 -4.74 -5.14 12.39
C SER A 644 -5.30 -3.77 12.77
N THR A 645 -6.56 -3.47 12.43
CA THR A 645 -7.23 -2.25 12.87
C THR A 645 -7.39 -2.25 14.40
N LEU A 646 -7.85 -3.36 14.99
CA LEU A 646 -8.04 -3.45 16.43
C LEU A 646 -6.70 -3.36 17.18
N ILE A 647 -5.67 -4.05 16.70
CA ILE A 647 -4.39 -4.17 17.41
C ILE A 647 -3.47 -2.99 17.09
N ASN A 648 -3.22 -2.68 15.81
CA ASN A 648 -2.23 -1.67 15.43
C ASN A 648 -2.80 -0.25 15.52
N GLU A 649 -4.03 -0.01 15.00
CA GLU A 649 -4.59 1.33 14.95
C GLU A 649 -5.20 1.79 16.29
N ILE A 650 -5.73 0.87 17.10
CA ILE A 650 -6.38 1.23 18.38
C ILE A 650 -5.50 0.85 19.56
N LEU A 651 -5.21 -0.45 19.77
CA LEU A 651 -4.50 -0.90 20.96
C LEU A 651 -3.09 -0.29 21.04
N TYR A 652 -2.26 -0.53 20.02
CA TYR A 652 -0.87 -0.07 20.02
C TYR A 652 -0.77 1.46 20.08
N LYS A 653 -1.46 2.17 19.16
CA LYS A 653 -1.39 3.64 19.12
C LYS A 653 -1.95 4.29 20.38
N GLY A 654 -3.05 3.75 20.93
CA GLY A 654 -3.64 4.24 22.17
C GLY A 654 -2.70 4.09 23.37
N LEU A 655 -2.08 2.91 23.51
CA LEU A 655 -1.10 2.64 24.56
C LEU A 655 0.17 3.48 24.38
N ALA A 656 0.68 3.62 23.16
CA ALA A 656 1.89 4.39 22.89
C ALA A 656 1.71 5.87 23.23
N ASN A 657 0.53 6.44 22.93
CA ASN A 657 0.23 7.84 23.29
C ASN A 657 0.25 8.04 24.81
N GLN A 658 -0.31 7.09 25.58
CA GLN A 658 -0.39 7.24 27.04
C GLN A 658 0.95 6.94 27.73
N LEU A 659 1.70 5.91 27.29
CA LEU A 659 2.95 5.52 27.92
C LEU A 659 4.14 6.41 27.50
N TYR A 660 4.18 6.80 26.23
CA TYR A 660 5.34 7.50 25.65
C TYR A 660 5.04 8.95 25.22
N ARG A 661 3.83 9.45 25.48
CA ARG A 661 3.36 10.77 25.03
C ARG A 661 3.55 10.95 23.52
N SER A 662 3.35 9.86 22.76
CA SER A 662 3.41 9.88 21.30
C SER A 662 2.15 10.57 20.74
N ASN A 663 2.25 11.14 19.52
CA ASN A 663 1.12 11.82 18.86
C ASN A 663 0.56 10.98 17.73
N HIS A 664 0.29 9.71 17.98
CA HIS A 664 -0.37 8.87 16.99
C HIS A 664 -1.87 9.20 16.94
N LYS A 665 -2.42 9.29 15.73
CA LYS A 665 -3.88 9.29 15.58
C LYS A 665 -4.39 7.89 15.92
N VAL A 666 -5.08 7.77 17.05
CA VAL A 666 -5.69 6.52 17.49
C VAL A 666 -6.98 6.30 16.71
N GLY A 667 -7.23 5.08 16.29
CA GLY A 667 -8.48 4.71 15.62
C GLY A 667 -9.70 4.98 16.50
N ALA A 668 -10.85 5.22 15.87
CA ALA A 668 -12.09 5.57 16.56
C ALA A 668 -12.50 4.51 17.58
N HIS A 669 -12.54 4.87 18.85
CA HIS A 669 -12.94 4.03 19.98
C HIS A 669 -13.52 4.89 21.11
N LYS A 670 -14.14 4.26 22.09
CA LYS A 670 -14.70 4.98 23.25
C LYS A 670 -13.67 5.17 24.36
N GLU A 671 -13.03 4.11 24.80
CA GLU A 671 -12.01 4.14 25.87
C GLU A 671 -11.14 2.87 25.86
N ILE A 672 -9.91 2.99 26.41
CA ILE A 672 -9.01 1.88 26.70
C ILE A 672 -8.73 1.91 28.20
N ARG A 673 -8.91 0.77 28.89
CA ARG A 673 -8.70 0.60 30.33
C ARG A 673 -7.63 -0.42 30.64
N GLY A 674 -7.09 -0.43 31.87
CA GLY A 674 -6.13 -1.42 32.36
C GLY A 674 -4.68 -1.09 32.04
N LEU A 675 -4.39 0.18 31.70
CA LEU A 675 -3.06 0.66 31.33
C LEU A 675 -2.09 0.72 32.49
N GLU A 676 -2.60 0.86 33.70
CA GLU A 676 -1.85 0.88 34.96
C GLU A 676 -1.07 -0.40 35.23
N HIS A 677 -1.38 -1.47 34.51
CA HIS A 677 -0.73 -2.76 34.67
C HIS A 677 0.45 -2.99 33.72
N ILE A 678 0.67 -2.07 32.77
CA ILE A 678 1.71 -2.15 31.72
C ILE A 678 2.66 -0.97 31.87
N ASP A 679 3.96 -1.23 31.88
CA ASP A 679 5.00 -0.21 31.95
C ASP A 679 5.70 0.03 30.59
N LYS A 680 5.63 -0.96 29.70
CA LYS A 680 6.29 -0.90 28.38
C LYS A 680 5.47 -1.63 27.34
N ILE A 681 5.44 -1.07 26.11
CA ILE A 681 4.87 -1.72 24.93
C ILE A 681 5.94 -1.86 23.85
N ILE A 682 5.97 -3.00 23.19
CA ILE A 682 6.88 -3.33 22.12
C ILE A 682 6.07 -3.84 20.94
N ASN A 683 6.08 -3.10 19.84
CA ASN A 683 5.44 -3.52 18.59
C ASN A 683 6.50 -4.08 17.63
N ILE A 684 6.30 -5.32 17.22
CA ILE A 684 7.19 -6.08 16.34
C ILE A 684 6.44 -6.38 15.04
N ASP A 685 6.60 -5.51 14.08
CA ASP A 685 6.02 -5.59 12.74
C ASP A 685 7.04 -6.09 11.70
N GLN A 686 6.57 -6.36 10.49
CA GLN A 686 7.39 -6.83 9.36
C GLN A 686 8.17 -5.71 8.65
N SER A 687 8.13 -4.46 9.15
CA SER A 687 8.87 -3.35 8.54
C SER A 687 10.40 -3.59 8.63
N PRO A 688 11.17 -3.14 7.63
CA PRO A 688 12.63 -3.30 7.62
C PRO A 688 13.28 -2.69 8.87
N ILE A 689 14.37 -3.28 9.36
CA ILE A 689 15.18 -2.74 10.47
C ILE A 689 15.97 -1.48 10.10
N GLY A 690 15.89 -1.04 8.86
CA GLY A 690 16.48 0.19 8.34
C GLY A 690 16.28 0.31 6.83
N ARG A 691 16.35 1.56 6.34
CA ARG A 691 16.09 1.88 4.93
C ARG A 691 17.37 2.02 4.08
N THR A 692 18.54 1.93 4.71
CA THR A 692 19.82 2.11 4.03
C THR A 692 20.68 0.85 4.10
N PRO A 693 21.61 0.64 3.15
CA PRO A 693 22.55 -0.48 3.18
C PRO A 693 23.50 -0.49 4.40
N ARG A 694 23.56 0.62 5.16
CA ARG A 694 24.35 0.74 6.42
C ARG A 694 23.65 0.07 7.60
N SER A 695 22.33 0.00 7.58
CA SER A 695 21.58 -0.71 8.59
C SER A 695 21.76 -2.20 8.42
N ASN A 696 22.10 -2.91 9.49
CA ASN A 696 22.32 -4.34 9.50
C ASN A 696 21.99 -4.93 10.88
N PRO A 697 21.92 -6.27 11.04
CA PRO A 697 21.63 -6.91 12.32
C PRO A 697 22.55 -6.48 13.46
N ALA A 698 23.85 -6.32 13.20
CA ALA A 698 24.82 -5.92 14.22
C ALA A 698 24.58 -4.49 14.74
N THR A 699 24.23 -3.56 13.84
CA THR A 699 23.94 -2.16 14.23
C THR A 699 22.59 -2.05 14.95
N TYR A 700 21.58 -2.75 14.47
CA TYR A 700 20.23 -2.70 15.05
C TYR A 700 20.17 -3.28 16.48
N THR A 701 20.81 -4.43 16.71
CA THR A 701 20.92 -5.03 18.04
C THR A 701 21.85 -4.27 18.99
N GLY A 702 22.57 -3.26 18.47
CA GLY A 702 23.57 -2.52 19.21
C GLY A 702 24.78 -3.37 19.67
N VAL A 703 24.99 -4.55 19.05
CA VAL A 703 26.18 -5.36 19.34
C VAL A 703 27.42 -4.77 18.69
N PHE A 704 27.24 -4.06 17.57
CA PHE A 704 28.33 -3.46 16.83
C PHE A 704 29.12 -2.44 17.66
N ASP A 705 28.49 -1.75 18.60
CA ASP A 705 29.17 -0.82 19.51
C ASP A 705 30.17 -1.56 20.43
N ALA A 706 29.77 -2.72 20.95
CA ALA A 706 30.64 -3.56 21.77
C ALA A 706 31.78 -4.19 20.93
N ILE A 707 31.51 -4.55 19.67
CA ILE A 707 32.55 -5.05 18.75
C ILE A 707 33.56 -3.93 18.45
N ARG A 708 33.12 -2.72 18.15
CA ARG A 708 34.01 -1.57 17.92
C ARG A 708 34.85 -1.21 19.13
N GLU A 709 34.25 -1.30 20.33
CA GLU A 709 34.97 -1.11 21.60
C GLU A 709 36.06 -2.15 21.75
N LEU A 710 35.74 -3.46 21.50
CA LEU A 710 36.71 -4.55 21.57
C LEU A 710 37.89 -4.32 20.61
N TYR A 711 37.62 -3.97 19.35
CA TYR A 711 38.70 -3.68 18.40
C TYR A 711 39.58 -2.49 18.79
N SER A 712 39.03 -1.45 19.39
CA SER A 712 39.77 -0.32 19.89
C SER A 712 40.70 -0.68 21.08
N GLN A 713 40.44 -1.78 21.78
CA GLN A 713 41.22 -2.27 22.89
C GLN A 713 42.37 -3.22 22.49
N THR A 714 42.42 -3.63 21.21
CA THR A 714 43.50 -4.51 20.72
C THR A 714 44.85 -3.79 20.85
N PRO A 715 45.99 -4.53 21.06
CA PRO A 715 47.31 -3.92 21.15
C PRO A 715 47.69 -3.07 19.94
N GLU A 716 47.35 -3.55 18.74
CA GLU A 716 47.62 -2.87 17.48
C GLU A 716 46.84 -1.56 17.34
N ALA A 717 45.54 -1.53 17.68
CA ALA A 717 44.75 -0.31 17.67
C ALA A 717 45.29 0.75 18.67
N LYS A 718 45.71 0.29 19.87
CA LYS A 718 46.32 1.17 20.88
C LYS A 718 47.65 1.76 20.41
N MET A 719 48.49 0.95 19.80
CA MET A 719 49.79 1.45 19.23
C MET A 719 49.58 2.49 18.15
N ARG A 720 48.54 2.35 17.31
CA ARG A 720 48.18 3.29 16.25
C ARG A 720 47.35 4.49 16.74
N GLY A 721 46.94 4.51 18.02
CA GLY A 721 46.05 5.54 18.58
C GLY A 721 44.62 5.49 18.05
N TYR A 722 44.16 4.32 17.57
CA TYR A 722 42.83 4.15 16.99
C TYR A 722 41.77 4.03 18.09
N LYS A 723 40.85 4.98 18.08
CA LYS A 723 39.67 4.99 18.97
C LYS A 723 38.50 4.25 18.35
N GLN A 724 37.45 3.99 19.13
CA GLN A 724 36.24 3.30 18.71
C GLN A 724 35.60 3.85 17.42
N GLY A 725 35.70 5.18 17.19
CA GLY A 725 35.21 5.84 15.97
C GLY A 725 35.90 5.38 14.70
N ARG A 726 37.18 4.94 14.77
CA ARG A 726 37.94 4.40 13.62
C ARG A 726 37.28 3.14 13.02
N PHE A 727 36.67 2.35 13.86
CA PHE A 727 36.01 1.09 13.52
C PHE A 727 34.51 1.26 13.13
N SER A 728 34.06 2.53 12.90
CA SER A 728 32.73 2.83 12.41
C SER A 728 32.76 3.09 10.91
N PHE A 729 31.92 2.37 10.15
CA PHE A 729 31.74 2.63 8.72
C PHE A 729 30.87 3.89 8.45
N ASN A 730 30.28 4.50 9.49
CA ASN A 730 29.50 5.75 9.37
C ASN A 730 30.37 7.01 9.53
N VAL A 731 31.54 6.91 10.17
CA VAL A 731 32.38 8.04 10.52
C VAL A 731 33.62 8.12 9.60
N LYS A 732 34.00 9.32 9.19
CA LYS A 732 35.25 9.54 8.42
C LYS A 732 36.47 9.06 9.22
N GLY A 733 37.47 8.60 8.49
CA GLY A 733 38.76 8.17 9.04
C GLY A 733 39.03 6.69 8.95
N GLY A 734 38.03 5.81 9.22
CA GLY A 734 38.21 4.36 9.12
C GLY A 734 37.45 3.71 7.97
N ARG A 735 36.41 4.37 7.46
CA ARG A 735 35.58 3.89 6.37
C ARG A 735 36.26 4.06 5.00
N CYS A 736 35.80 3.26 4.04
CA CYS A 736 36.11 3.50 2.63
C CYS A 736 35.42 4.81 2.17
N GLU A 737 36.18 5.78 1.69
CA GLU A 737 35.61 7.06 1.27
C GLU A 737 34.96 6.98 -0.13
N ALA A 738 35.34 6.01 -0.97
CA ALA A 738 34.70 5.81 -2.28
C ALA A 738 33.22 5.47 -2.16
N CYS A 739 32.88 4.49 -1.32
CA CYS A 739 31.47 4.12 -1.04
C CYS A 739 30.93 4.76 0.26
N ARG A 740 31.73 5.59 0.93
CA ARG A 740 31.38 6.24 2.21
C ARG A 740 30.91 5.26 3.30
N GLY A 741 31.36 4.01 3.25
CA GLY A 741 31.05 2.95 4.20
C GLY A 741 29.84 2.08 3.84
N ASP A 742 29.19 2.30 2.70
CA ASP A 742 28.07 1.48 2.24
C ASP A 742 28.51 0.07 1.80
N GLY A 743 29.77 -0.07 1.35
CA GLY A 743 30.27 -1.32 0.76
C GLY A 743 29.84 -1.54 -0.69
N ILE A 744 28.77 -0.85 -1.10
CA ILE A 744 28.16 -0.91 -2.43
C ILE A 744 28.01 0.50 -2.99
N ILE A 745 27.92 0.60 -4.31
CA ILE A 745 27.63 1.85 -5.03
C ILE A 745 26.25 1.67 -5.67
N LYS A 746 25.35 2.63 -5.40
CA LYS A 746 24.06 2.73 -6.02
C LYS A 746 24.21 3.40 -7.38
N ILE A 747 23.79 2.75 -8.43
CA ILE A 747 23.68 3.30 -9.78
C ILE A 747 22.21 3.60 -10.02
N GLU A 748 21.87 4.89 -10.05
CA GLU A 748 20.51 5.33 -10.31
C GLU A 748 20.16 5.19 -11.79
N MET A 749 19.09 4.45 -12.07
CA MET A 749 18.59 4.20 -13.41
C MET A 749 17.25 4.90 -13.57
N HIS A 750 17.18 5.97 -14.36
CA HIS A 750 16.01 6.85 -14.48
C HIS A 750 14.69 6.15 -14.85
N PHE A 751 14.72 4.99 -15.51
CA PHE A 751 13.52 4.26 -15.95
C PHE A 751 13.50 2.80 -15.49
N LEU A 752 14.53 2.34 -14.77
CA LEU A 752 14.69 0.97 -14.28
C LEU A 752 14.94 0.99 -12.76
N PRO A 753 14.76 -0.14 -12.07
CA PRO A 753 15.18 -0.25 -10.66
C PRO A 753 16.67 0.07 -10.50
N ASP A 754 17.00 0.75 -9.41
CA ASP A 754 18.39 1.07 -9.08
C ASP A 754 19.24 -0.20 -8.96
N VAL A 755 20.43 -0.18 -9.52
CA VAL A 755 21.39 -1.29 -9.45
C VAL A 755 22.42 -1.00 -8.36
N TYR A 756 22.68 -2.02 -7.53
CA TYR A 756 23.66 -1.96 -6.45
C TYR A 756 24.85 -2.87 -6.81
N VAL A 757 26.02 -2.27 -6.98
CA VAL A 757 27.25 -3.02 -7.29
C VAL A 757 28.23 -2.93 -6.12
N PRO A 758 29.04 -3.97 -5.85
CA PRO A 758 30.11 -3.88 -4.85
C PRO A 758 31.08 -2.76 -5.17
N CYS A 759 31.52 -2.02 -4.15
CA CYS A 759 32.50 -0.95 -4.31
C CYS A 759 33.84 -1.52 -4.81
N GLU A 760 34.34 -1.02 -5.93
CA GLU A 760 35.59 -1.50 -6.55
C GLU A 760 36.81 -1.29 -5.64
N VAL A 761 36.81 -0.22 -4.80
CA VAL A 761 37.94 0.13 -3.93
C VAL A 761 38.04 -0.81 -2.73
N CYS A 762 36.90 -1.00 -2.00
CA CYS A 762 36.89 -1.84 -0.79
C CYS A 762 36.34 -3.24 -1.02
N LYS A 763 35.86 -3.57 -2.22
CA LYS A 763 35.28 -4.87 -2.60
C LYS A 763 34.22 -5.37 -1.60
N GLY A 764 33.38 -4.45 -1.10
CA GLY A 764 32.34 -4.78 -0.11
C GLY A 764 32.78 -4.64 1.35
N ALA A 765 34.06 -4.53 1.68
CA ALA A 765 34.58 -4.53 3.05
C ALA A 765 34.21 -3.29 3.88
N ARG A 766 33.69 -2.20 3.28
CA ARG A 766 33.22 -0.96 3.93
C ARG A 766 34.31 -0.07 4.56
N TYR A 767 35.53 -0.59 4.80
CA TYR A 767 36.63 0.10 5.49
C TYR A 767 37.82 0.37 4.57
N ASN A 768 38.67 1.28 5.01
CA ASN A 768 39.97 1.46 4.38
C ASN A 768 40.95 0.36 4.80
N ARG A 769 42.06 0.26 4.08
CA ARG A 769 43.07 -0.80 4.25
C ARG A 769 43.67 -0.79 5.67
N GLU A 770 43.98 0.38 6.17
CA GLU A 770 44.67 0.55 7.48
C GLU A 770 43.78 0.08 8.65
N THR A 771 42.47 0.28 8.54
CA THR A 771 41.54 -0.21 9.56
C THR A 771 41.38 -1.75 9.51
N LEU A 772 41.45 -2.34 8.31
CA LEU A 772 41.36 -3.81 8.10
C LEU A 772 42.61 -4.56 8.56
N GLU A 773 43.76 -3.89 8.71
CA GLU A 773 44.97 -4.49 9.26
C GLU A 773 44.84 -4.85 10.74
N VAL A 774 43.99 -4.10 11.51
CA VAL A 774 43.75 -4.39 12.93
C VAL A 774 42.89 -5.65 13.06
N LYS A 775 43.43 -6.66 13.75
CA LYS A 775 42.79 -7.99 13.89
C LYS A 775 42.55 -8.35 15.36
N TYR A 776 41.44 -9.03 15.60
CA TYR A 776 41.14 -9.73 16.84
C TYR A 776 40.98 -11.23 16.54
N LYS A 777 41.74 -12.10 17.24
CA LYS A 777 41.81 -13.55 16.93
C LYS A 777 42.00 -13.82 15.41
N GLY A 778 42.84 -13.05 14.73
CA GLY A 778 43.13 -13.21 13.30
C GLY A 778 42.10 -12.65 12.33
N LYS A 779 40.96 -12.12 12.78
CA LYS A 779 39.87 -11.57 11.95
C LYS A 779 39.84 -10.05 12.02
N SER A 780 39.67 -9.37 10.88
CA SER A 780 39.41 -7.94 10.79
C SER A 780 37.96 -7.63 11.16
N ILE A 781 37.64 -6.36 11.35
CA ILE A 781 36.25 -5.96 11.63
C ILE A 781 35.30 -6.23 10.43
N ALA A 782 35.80 -6.22 9.20
CA ALA A 782 35.03 -6.60 8.03
C ALA A 782 34.73 -8.10 8.01
N ASP A 783 35.72 -8.94 8.36
CA ASP A 783 35.53 -10.39 8.48
C ASP A 783 34.46 -10.73 9.54
N VAL A 784 34.42 -9.96 10.66
CA VAL A 784 33.41 -10.14 11.69
C VAL A 784 32.00 -9.75 11.18
N LEU A 785 31.88 -8.69 10.39
CA LEU A 785 30.60 -8.33 9.79
C LEU A 785 30.14 -9.38 8.75
N ASP A 786 31.07 -10.09 8.14
CA ASP A 786 30.75 -11.17 7.18
C ASP A 786 30.48 -12.53 7.85
N MET A 787 30.79 -12.69 9.15
CA MET A 787 30.45 -13.90 9.91
C MET A 787 28.95 -14.10 9.99
N THR A 788 28.53 -15.37 9.98
CA THR A 788 27.18 -15.77 10.40
C THR A 788 27.00 -15.56 11.92
N VAL A 789 25.76 -15.48 12.37
CA VAL A 789 25.46 -15.40 13.81
C VAL A 789 25.99 -16.65 14.54
N ASP A 790 25.87 -17.84 13.93
CA ASP A 790 26.36 -19.10 14.49
C ASP A 790 27.89 -19.05 14.71
N ASP A 791 28.67 -18.62 13.71
CA ASP A 791 30.10 -18.41 13.83
C ASP A 791 30.45 -17.37 14.90
N ALA A 792 29.67 -16.28 14.96
CA ALA A 792 29.88 -15.21 15.91
C ALA A 792 29.61 -15.66 17.37
N VAL A 793 28.68 -16.54 17.61
CA VAL A 793 28.42 -17.14 18.93
C VAL A 793 29.67 -17.85 19.43
N GLU A 794 30.31 -18.67 18.58
CA GLU A 794 31.52 -19.39 18.93
C GLU A 794 32.71 -18.44 19.09
N PHE A 795 32.91 -17.55 18.12
CA PHE A 795 34.03 -16.61 18.09
C PHE A 795 34.11 -15.69 19.31
N PHE A 796 32.93 -15.17 19.75
CA PHE A 796 32.81 -14.27 20.89
C PHE A 796 32.43 -14.95 22.19
N SER A 797 32.56 -16.26 22.33
CA SER A 797 32.21 -17.03 23.53
C SER A 797 32.83 -16.49 24.82
N ALA A 798 34.06 -15.91 24.75
CA ALA A 798 34.75 -15.31 25.86
C ALA A 798 34.34 -13.86 26.20
N ILE A 799 33.41 -13.24 25.41
CA ILE A 799 32.99 -11.84 25.58
C ILE A 799 31.48 -11.79 25.90
N PRO A 800 31.10 -11.85 27.20
CA PRO A 800 29.69 -12.02 27.61
C PRO A 800 28.73 -10.97 27.02
N LYS A 801 29.18 -9.71 26.90
CA LYS A 801 28.40 -8.58 26.38
C LYS A 801 28.01 -8.77 24.91
N ILE A 802 28.86 -9.40 24.10
CA ILE A 802 28.62 -9.71 22.69
C ILE A 802 27.92 -11.04 22.57
N HIS A 803 28.44 -12.07 23.23
CA HIS A 803 27.97 -13.46 23.17
C HIS A 803 26.45 -13.55 23.50
N ARG A 804 25.98 -12.91 24.57
CA ARG A 804 24.58 -12.93 24.96
C ARG A 804 23.65 -12.45 23.83
N LYS A 805 24.00 -11.37 23.11
CA LYS A 805 23.18 -10.85 22.03
C LYS A 805 23.20 -11.77 20.80
N MET A 806 24.33 -12.43 20.54
CA MET A 806 24.45 -13.41 19.46
C MET A 806 23.60 -14.66 19.73
N VAL A 807 23.67 -15.20 20.95
CA VAL A 807 22.84 -16.34 21.37
C VAL A 807 21.35 -16.00 21.22
N THR A 808 20.91 -14.79 21.56
CA THR A 808 19.51 -14.41 21.38
C THR A 808 19.08 -14.40 19.90
N LEU A 809 19.96 -13.95 18.99
CA LEU A 809 19.71 -14.03 17.55
C LEU A 809 19.63 -15.50 17.05
N GLN A 810 20.47 -16.36 17.59
CA GLN A 810 20.48 -17.80 17.29
C GLN A 810 19.20 -18.48 17.80
N GLU A 811 18.77 -18.19 19.03
CA GLU A 811 17.55 -18.74 19.65
C GLU A 811 16.27 -18.42 18.85
N VAL A 812 16.19 -17.24 18.21
CA VAL A 812 15.06 -16.89 17.32
C VAL A 812 15.19 -17.50 15.91
N GLY A 813 16.16 -18.39 15.69
CA GLY A 813 16.35 -19.09 14.42
C GLY A 813 17.08 -18.28 13.34
N LEU A 814 17.87 -17.26 13.70
CA LEU A 814 18.64 -16.42 12.79
C LEU A 814 20.14 -16.74 12.78
N GLY A 815 20.53 -17.97 13.14
CA GLY A 815 21.93 -18.41 13.16
C GLY A 815 22.67 -18.24 11.82
N TYR A 816 21.96 -18.38 10.72
CA TYR A 816 22.48 -18.36 9.37
C TYR A 816 22.70 -16.95 8.76
N ILE A 817 22.09 -15.89 9.31
CA ILE A 817 22.26 -14.53 8.76
C ILE A 817 23.65 -13.98 9.08
N ARG A 818 24.19 -13.12 8.22
CA ARG A 818 25.47 -12.45 8.47
C ARG A 818 25.24 -11.19 9.30
N LEU A 819 26.15 -10.87 10.21
CA LEU A 819 26.09 -9.71 11.09
C LEU A 819 26.00 -8.39 10.34
N GLY A 820 26.74 -8.26 9.23
CA GLY A 820 26.77 -7.08 8.37
C GLY A 820 25.81 -7.11 7.19
N GLN A 821 24.91 -8.10 7.11
CA GLN A 821 23.92 -8.21 6.04
C GLN A 821 23.05 -6.96 5.97
N ALA A 822 22.91 -6.34 4.80
CA ALA A 822 22.15 -5.10 4.66
C ALA A 822 20.67 -5.33 5.02
N ALA A 823 20.08 -4.40 5.76
CA ALA A 823 18.65 -4.47 6.16
C ALA A 823 17.70 -4.62 4.97
N THR A 824 18.07 -4.10 3.80
CA THR A 824 17.29 -4.15 2.56
C THR A 824 17.27 -5.55 1.91
N THR A 825 18.16 -6.44 2.32
CA THR A 825 18.23 -7.83 1.80
C THR A 825 17.56 -8.84 2.73
N LEU A 826 17.15 -8.41 3.94
CA LEU A 826 16.41 -9.26 4.87
C LEU A 826 14.95 -9.39 4.43
N SER A 827 14.41 -10.59 4.57
CA SER A 827 12.96 -10.80 4.47
C SER A 827 12.20 -10.11 5.61
N GLY A 828 10.88 -9.88 5.44
CA GLY A 828 10.05 -9.30 6.49
C GLY A 828 10.10 -10.10 7.79
N GLY A 829 10.04 -11.43 7.71
CA GLY A 829 10.13 -12.31 8.87
C GLY A 829 11.51 -12.30 9.55
N GLU A 830 12.62 -12.20 8.78
CA GLU A 830 13.97 -12.05 9.35
C GLU A 830 14.11 -10.72 10.08
N ALA A 831 13.66 -9.62 9.47
CA ALA A 831 13.66 -8.29 10.10
C ALA A 831 12.87 -8.30 11.43
N GLN A 832 11.71 -8.93 11.45
CA GLN A 832 10.86 -9.08 12.64
C GLN A 832 11.56 -9.88 13.75
N ARG A 833 12.23 -10.99 13.40
CA ARG A 833 12.99 -11.80 14.37
C ARG A 833 14.22 -11.06 14.89
N VAL A 834 14.89 -10.22 14.10
CA VAL A 834 15.98 -9.35 14.58
C VAL A 834 15.45 -8.35 15.62
N LYS A 835 14.27 -7.75 15.38
CA LYS A 835 13.60 -6.86 16.35
C LYS A 835 13.28 -7.61 17.65
N LEU A 836 12.70 -8.79 17.53
CA LEU A 836 12.36 -9.65 18.69
C LEU A 836 13.63 -9.99 19.50
N ALA A 837 14.70 -10.47 18.85
CA ALA A 837 15.96 -10.78 19.49
C ALA A 837 16.57 -9.58 20.24
N THR A 838 16.43 -8.39 19.68
CA THR A 838 16.93 -7.16 20.31
C THR A 838 16.22 -6.88 21.64
N GLU A 839 14.92 -7.07 21.68
CA GLU A 839 14.14 -6.85 22.91
C GLU A 839 14.36 -7.97 23.93
N LEU A 840 14.48 -9.21 23.49
CA LEU A 840 14.81 -10.37 24.35
C LEU A 840 16.18 -10.24 25.03
N ALA A 841 17.15 -9.61 24.37
CA ALA A 841 18.46 -9.36 24.95
C ALA A 841 18.42 -8.37 26.14
N ARG A 842 17.30 -7.63 26.32
CA ARG A 842 17.06 -6.71 27.43
C ARG A 842 16.46 -7.46 28.63
N ARG A 843 16.60 -6.89 29.82
CA ARG A 843 15.98 -7.45 31.03
C ARG A 843 14.49 -7.17 31.02
N SER A 844 13.65 -8.19 31.11
CA SER A 844 12.20 -8.04 31.26
C SER A 844 11.85 -7.46 32.64
N THR A 845 10.78 -6.64 32.68
CA THR A 845 10.18 -6.12 33.91
C THR A 845 9.02 -6.98 34.41
N GLY A 846 8.53 -7.94 33.59
CA GLY A 846 7.33 -8.73 33.85
C GLY A 846 6.02 -7.96 33.68
N LYS A 847 6.08 -6.76 33.10
CA LYS A 847 4.92 -5.88 32.79
C LYS A 847 4.96 -5.33 31.38
N THR A 848 5.71 -5.98 30.50
CA THR A 848 5.83 -5.56 29.11
C THR A 848 4.72 -6.19 28.27
N LEU A 849 4.10 -5.40 27.41
CA LEU A 849 3.19 -5.89 26.37
C LEU A 849 3.96 -6.01 25.04
N TYR A 850 4.07 -7.23 24.54
CA TYR A 850 4.58 -7.52 23.21
C TYR A 850 3.43 -7.66 22.23
N ILE A 851 3.46 -6.92 21.14
CA ILE A 851 2.53 -7.05 20.02
C ILE A 851 3.33 -7.55 18.82
N LEU A 852 2.90 -8.67 18.22
CA LEU A 852 3.52 -9.28 17.05
C LEU A 852 2.46 -9.43 15.94
N ASP A 853 2.81 -9.02 14.73
CA ASP A 853 1.93 -9.12 13.56
C ASP A 853 2.46 -10.20 12.63
N GLU A 854 1.75 -11.32 12.53
CA GLU A 854 2.06 -12.51 11.73
C GLU A 854 3.53 -12.96 11.82
N PRO A 855 4.05 -13.28 13.03
CA PRO A 855 5.47 -13.59 13.22
C PRO A 855 5.92 -14.92 12.60
N THR A 856 5.02 -15.76 12.13
CA THR A 856 5.35 -17.05 11.48
C THR A 856 5.52 -16.95 9.97
N THR A 857 5.41 -15.75 9.41
CA THR A 857 5.59 -15.48 7.97
C THR A 857 6.95 -16.00 7.49
N GLY A 858 6.95 -16.86 6.46
CA GLY A 858 8.16 -17.42 5.87
C GLY A 858 8.89 -18.45 6.74
N LEU A 859 8.23 -19.00 7.75
CA LEU A 859 8.83 -19.95 8.68
C LEU A 859 8.39 -21.38 8.41
N HIS A 860 9.37 -22.29 8.37
CA HIS A 860 9.13 -23.71 8.44
C HIS A 860 8.64 -24.11 9.86
N ALA A 861 7.89 -25.21 9.97
CA ALA A 861 7.33 -25.69 11.25
C ALA A 861 8.39 -25.84 12.39
N GLU A 862 9.63 -26.20 12.06
CA GLU A 862 10.74 -26.25 13.03
C GLU A 862 11.14 -24.86 13.55
N ASP A 863 11.13 -23.85 12.68
CA ASP A 863 11.45 -22.47 13.07
C ASP A 863 10.29 -21.86 13.90
N ILE A 864 9.02 -22.23 13.57
CA ILE A 864 7.83 -21.88 14.36
C ILE A 864 7.95 -22.46 15.77
N ARG A 865 8.38 -23.73 15.90
CA ARG A 865 8.60 -24.35 17.22
C ARG A 865 9.60 -23.54 18.07
N LYS A 866 10.75 -23.15 17.49
CA LYS A 866 11.74 -22.32 18.19
C LYS A 866 11.18 -20.96 18.59
N LEU A 867 10.44 -20.31 17.70
CA LEU A 867 9.78 -19.04 17.99
C LEU A 867 8.79 -19.17 19.14
N LEU A 868 7.96 -20.21 19.15
CA LEU A 868 7.00 -20.48 20.22
C LEU A 868 7.70 -20.71 21.57
N ASP A 869 8.81 -21.46 21.60
CA ASP A 869 9.61 -21.64 22.80
C ASP A 869 10.08 -20.30 23.40
N VAL A 870 10.45 -19.36 22.54
CA VAL A 870 10.86 -18.01 22.94
C VAL A 870 9.67 -17.19 23.45
N LEU A 871 8.53 -17.21 22.77
CA LEU A 871 7.34 -16.46 23.19
C LEU A 871 6.78 -17.00 24.52
N GLN A 872 6.80 -18.32 24.72
CA GLN A 872 6.40 -18.94 25.98
C GLN A 872 7.31 -18.52 27.15
N LYS A 873 8.65 -18.44 26.94
CA LYS A 873 9.58 -17.91 27.96
C LYS A 873 9.26 -16.47 28.37
N LEU A 874 8.81 -15.60 27.44
CA LEU A 874 8.39 -14.23 27.79
C LEU A 874 7.16 -14.24 28.72
N VAL A 875 6.15 -15.04 28.36
CA VAL A 875 4.92 -15.15 29.16
C VAL A 875 5.20 -15.77 30.54
N ASP A 876 6.08 -16.77 30.60
CA ASP A 876 6.53 -17.36 31.88
C ASP A 876 7.28 -16.36 32.77
N GLY A 877 7.92 -15.35 32.15
CA GLY A 877 8.53 -14.19 32.81
C GLY A 877 7.54 -13.15 33.34
N GLY A 878 6.25 -13.34 33.13
CA GLY A 878 5.17 -12.42 33.55
C GLY A 878 4.74 -11.39 32.48
N ASP A 879 5.41 -11.32 31.30
CA ASP A 879 5.06 -10.43 30.24
C ASP A 879 3.77 -10.86 29.53
N THR A 880 3.11 -9.92 28.88
CA THR A 880 1.91 -10.18 28.07
C THR A 880 2.29 -10.22 26.59
N VAL A 881 1.85 -11.25 25.90
CA VAL A 881 2.09 -11.40 24.47
C VAL A 881 0.76 -11.38 23.72
N VAL A 882 0.62 -10.52 22.73
CA VAL A 882 -0.51 -10.43 21.81
C VAL A 882 0.01 -10.67 20.39
N VAL A 883 -0.48 -11.70 19.74
CA VAL A 883 -0.05 -12.11 18.40
C VAL A 883 -1.25 -12.09 17.46
N ILE A 884 -1.11 -11.42 16.31
CA ILE A 884 -2.05 -11.59 15.18
C ILE A 884 -1.55 -12.79 14.40
N GLU A 885 -2.35 -13.85 14.26
CA GLU A 885 -1.92 -15.06 13.58
C GLU A 885 -3.03 -15.84 12.86
N HIS A 886 -2.59 -16.57 11.83
CA HIS A 886 -3.40 -17.51 11.07
C HIS A 886 -2.90 -18.95 11.15
N ASN A 887 -1.64 -19.13 11.57
CA ASN A 887 -1.02 -20.45 11.70
C ASN A 887 -1.64 -21.23 12.85
N LEU A 888 -2.21 -22.41 12.55
CA LEU A 888 -2.93 -23.24 13.53
C LEU A 888 -2.00 -23.82 14.61
N ASP A 889 -0.73 -24.01 14.31
CA ASP A 889 0.26 -24.46 15.30
C ASP A 889 0.52 -23.41 16.38
N VAL A 890 0.47 -22.12 16.02
CA VAL A 890 0.56 -21.02 17.00
C VAL A 890 -0.76 -20.87 17.74
N ILE A 891 -1.89 -20.90 17.01
CA ILE A 891 -3.22 -20.73 17.61
C ILE A 891 -3.52 -21.82 18.64
N LYS A 892 -3.14 -23.07 18.38
CA LYS A 892 -3.32 -24.18 19.35
C LYS A 892 -2.52 -24.01 20.63
N MET A 893 -1.44 -23.21 20.63
CA MET A 893 -0.59 -22.91 21.79
C MET A 893 -1.08 -21.75 22.65
N ALA A 894 -2.08 -21.01 22.19
CA ALA A 894 -2.61 -19.83 22.89
C ALA A 894 -3.23 -20.19 24.26
N ASP A 895 -3.04 -19.29 25.23
CA ASP A 895 -3.80 -19.34 26.48
C ASP A 895 -5.19 -18.72 26.29
N HIS A 896 -5.27 -17.66 25.45
CA HIS A 896 -6.52 -16.96 25.15
C HIS A 896 -6.56 -16.55 23.67
N ILE A 897 -7.68 -16.83 23.03
CA ILE A 897 -7.93 -16.50 21.62
C ILE A 897 -9.02 -15.43 21.54
N ILE A 898 -8.86 -14.51 20.61
CA ILE A 898 -9.87 -13.53 20.21
C ILE A 898 -10.09 -13.72 18.70
N ASP A 899 -11.25 -14.24 18.32
CA ASP A 899 -11.59 -14.54 16.93
C ASP A 899 -12.50 -13.46 16.36
N LEU A 900 -12.00 -12.76 15.31
CA LEU A 900 -12.75 -11.70 14.62
C LEU A 900 -13.35 -12.23 13.31
N GLY A 901 -14.56 -11.76 13.02
CA GLY A 901 -15.27 -12.16 11.81
C GLY A 901 -16.68 -11.58 11.76
N PRO A 902 -17.64 -12.37 11.23
CA PRO A 902 -17.47 -13.71 10.62
C PRO A 902 -16.78 -13.66 9.25
N GLU A 903 -16.91 -12.55 8.52
CA GLU A 903 -16.38 -12.33 7.17
C GLU A 903 -15.34 -11.19 7.15
N GLY A 904 -14.81 -10.87 5.96
CA GLY A 904 -13.96 -9.69 5.72
C GLY A 904 -14.76 -8.44 5.35
N GLY A 905 -14.12 -7.27 5.43
CA GLY A 905 -14.69 -5.97 5.06
C GLY A 905 -15.92 -5.59 5.88
N ASN A 906 -16.94 -5.01 5.26
CA ASN A 906 -18.16 -4.52 5.93
C ASN A 906 -19.00 -5.60 6.60
N ARG A 907 -18.81 -6.87 6.23
CA ARG A 907 -19.48 -8.03 6.83
C ARG A 907 -18.71 -8.67 7.98
N GLY A 908 -17.54 -8.12 8.29
CA GLY A 908 -16.69 -8.50 9.42
C GLY A 908 -16.74 -7.48 10.54
N GLY A 909 -15.65 -7.37 11.28
CA GLY A 909 -15.44 -6.35 12.29
C GLY A 909 -16.20 -6.59 13.60
N THR A 910 -16.59 -7.82 13.89
CA THR A 910 -17.20 -8.23 15.17
C THR A 910 -16.37 -9.31 15.85
N ILE A 911 -16.51 -9.49 17.15
CA ILE A 911 -15.96 -10.63 17.87
C ILE A 911 -16.90 -11.82 17.70
N VAL A 912 -16.41 -12.89 17.09
CA VAL A 912 -17.15 -14.13 16.90
C VAL A 912 -17.05 -14.99 18.15
N ALA A 913 -15.85 -15.12 18.72
CA ALA A 913 -15.61 -15.93 19.89
C ALA A 913 -14.38 -15.44 20.66
N THR A 914 -14.37 -15.68 21.99
CA THR A 914 -13.19 -15.47 22.85
C THR A 914 -13.09 -16.63 23.83
N GLY A 915 -11.88 -17.04 24.19
CA GLY A 915 -11.64 -18.11 25.15
C GLY A 915 -10.41 -18.95 24.82
N THR A 916 -10.32 -20.13 25.42
CA THR A 916 -9.25 -21.10 25.14
C THR A 916 -9.47 -21.76 23.77
N PRO A 917 -8.43 -22.32 23.14
CA PRO A 917 -8.58 -23.08 21.89
C PRO A 917 -9.69 -24.13 21.93
N GLU A 918 -9.84 -24.84 23.05
CA GLU A 918 -10.85 -25.86 23.27
C GLU A 918 -12.30 -25.29 23.35
N GLU A 919 -12.43 -24.04 23.77
CA GLU A 919 -13.73 -23.32 23.79
C GLU A 919 -14.07 -22.79 22.41
N ILE A 920 -13.12 -22.23 21.69
CA ILE A 920 -13.31 -21.71 20.32
C ILE A 920 -13.81 -22.80 19.36
N VAL A 921 -13.27 -24.03 19.46
CA VAL A 921 -13.71 -25.17 18.62
C VAL A 921 -15.20 -25.49 18.78
N LYS A 922 -15.80 -25.15 19.92
CA LYS A 922 -17.24 -25.40 20.17
C LYS A 922 -18.18 -24.37 19.52
N VAL A 923 -17.62 -23.24 19.08
CA VAL A 923 -18.39 -22.15 18.47
C VAL A 923 -18.56 -22.43 16.98
N LYS A 924 -19.78 -22.71 16.53
CA LYS A 924 -20.09 -23.10 15.14
C LYS A 924 -19.84 -22.00 14.11
N GLU A 925 -19.97 -20.76 14.50
CA GLU A 925 -19.78 -19.57 13.68
C GLU A 925 -18.30 -19.24 13.48
N SER A 926 -17.39 -19.82 14.29
CA SER A 926 -15.96 -19.60 14.19
C SER A 926 -15.34 -20.45 13.10
N TYR A 927 -14.87 -19.81 12.02
CA TYR A 927 -14.05 -20.50 11.01
C TYR A 927 -12.76 -21.03 11.61
N THR A 928 -12.09 -20.23 12.46
CA THR A 928 -10.88 -20.67 13.18
C THR A 928 -11.16 -21.92 14.01
N GLY A 929 -12.27 -21.97 14.74
CA GLY A 929 -12.65 -23.13 15.52
C GLY A 929 -12.88 -24.40 14.68
N LYS A 930 -13.47 -24.24 13.49
CA LYS A 930 -13.70 -25.34 12.56
C LYS A 930 -12.40 -25.98 12.07
N PHE A 931 -11.39 -25.20 11.73
CA PHE A 931 -10.09 -25.72 11.27
C PHE A 931 -9.20 -26.16 12.43
N LEU A 932 -9.30 -25.51 13.58
CA LEU A 932 -8.51 -25.84 14.77
C LEU A 932 -8.87 -27.21 15.39
N GLY A 933 -10.15 -27.60 15.35
CA GLY A 933 -10.64 -28.85 15.94
C GLY A 933 -9.84 -30.08 15.50
N PRO A 934 -9.77 -30.38 14.18
CA PRO A 934 -9.00 -31.50 13.63
C PRO A 934 -7.52 -31.48 14.06
N VAL A 935 -6.89 -30.29 14.08
CA VAL A 935 -5.47 -30.13 14.47
C VAL A 935 -5.24 -30.46 15.94
N LEU A 936 -6.13 -30.02 16.82
CA LEU A 936 -6.06 -30.37 18.25
C LEU A 936 -6.21 -31.90 18.47
N GLU A 937 -7.17 -32.53 17.78
CA GLU A 937 -7.37 -33.98 17.87
C GLU A 937 -6.17 -34.78 17.33
N GLN A 938 -5.63 -34.36 16.19
CA GLN A 938 -4.46 -34.98 15.58
C GLN A 938 -3.24 -34.84 16.48
N THR A 939 -3.00 -33.65 17.04
CA THR A 939 -1.89 -33.40 17.98
C THR A 939 -2.02 -34.27 19.22
N LYS A 940 -3.22 -34.40 19.80
CA LYS A 940 -3.47 -35.30 20.94
C LYS A 940 -3.18 -36.77 20.62
N LYS A 941 -3.52 -37.22 19.41
CA LYS A 941 -3.18 -38.58 18.94
C LYS A 941 -1.65 -38.76 18.85
N PHE A 942 -0.93 -37.82 18.29
CA PHE A 942 0.52 -37.84 18.21
C PHE A 942 1.19 -37.86 19.60
N MET A 943 0.72 -37.02 20.53
CA MET A 943 1.21 -37.02 21.90
C MET A 943 1.01 -38.36 22.61
N LYS A 944 -0.16 -39.02 22.44
CA LYS A 944 -0.43 -40.36 22.97
C LYS A 944 0.51 -41.42 22.38
N ALA A 945 0.70 -41.39 21.06
CA ALA A 945 1.59 -42.31 20.37
C ALA A 945 3.05 -42.13 20.79
N ALA A 946 3.50 -40.90 21.02
CA ALA A 946 4.85 -40.62 21.55
C ALA A 946 5.06 -41.08 23.01
N LYS A 947 4.04 -40.94 23.88
CA LYS A 947 4.08 -41.46 25.26
C LYS A 947 4.13 -42.99 25.32
N ASN A 948 3.48 -43.68 24.36
CA ASN A 948 3.49 -45.16 24.31
C ASN A 948 4.79 -45.75 23.71
N LYS A 949 5.64 -44.93 23.11
CA LYS A 949 6.95 -45.34 22.56
C LYS A 949 8.13 -45.09 23.53
N LYS A 950 7.91 -44.29 24.59
CA LYS A 950 8.84 -44.14 25.76
C LYS A 950 8.49 -45.16 26.80
#